data_f00450e02dd902d855b89b9f8e4d03a0
#
_entry.id   f00450e02dd902d855b89b9f8e4d03a0
#
_cell.length_a   1.000
_cell.length_b   1.000
_cell.length_c   1.000
_cell.angle_alpha   90.00
_cell.angle_beta   90.00
_cell.angle_gamma   90.00
#
_symmetry.space_group_name_H-M   'P 1'
#
loop_
_entity.id
_entity.type
_entity.pdbx_description
1 polymer ?
#
loop_
_entity_poly.entity_id
_entity_poly.type
_entity_poly.pdbx_seq_one_letter_code
_entity_poly.pdbx_strand_id
1 'polypeptide(L)'
;MKKFLKYVLRPHWKLIIIILILSGFQTYFQLEIIDLFNSALNCVKQENMDLILNIGETMLVYTMLSMICMLIISVIATNVSANCAYETRRNIFHILMNLPSEEVGKFKITGLMSRTARGVYTEQGFIEMLLKNVLLIPFVITGITILILFIHIHFALIFVAANALIFIILFFKMKKVVELYFKAKKTYGRINSLFLERITEVKNNIKHSNKEDFKDACDDSYDKNIKYQLNQYYIAPILFLILDGIILILMAMISLGYSICIDTVNIVDSVVIIQYLVYFVTTLTFVPKLIYKFPKAYATSVRIEEVLVLEDKIDTKIKNKKINFKKFEFKNRKSRNSRKISNIDRRETRKKFGLLLSNYRFKFIFSFILLTISTLCIVYAPKVVGNIVNLFTNGNNVVEHEVIFTNILLLAILYIAGYLLQAYSNRIMIFIAEKITYNLRIQMYDKLKNSKIINEKSESNILSRINNDLVNVRDFIMVHASEIFAQLLSITLVLILIWTTDWRLSIIYFIAVPIYAICFYHFDANSKKSYEVHQELLGNLMGFKRDCLENHELIRLKNQQENVESDFKTINFEIKNKYTSSRYHSGLMSPLATFLTNLRNIIVYICGIYLLMNGEIQLGTLLTIIIYGKLLTTPIKKLTASLTSVQTSYSSVKRVFEVIENYDEE
;
A
#
# COMPACT_ATOMS: atom_id res chain seq x y z
N MET A 1 20.49 -6.45 -2.89
CA MET A 1 19.62 -5.71 -1.95
C MET A 1 20.24 -5.50 -0.56
N LYS A 2 20.77 -6.52 0.16
CA LYS A 2 21.40 -6.32 1.47
C LYS A 2 22.60 -5.35 1.41
N LYS A 3 23.48 -5.52 0.41
CA LYS A 3 24.62 -4.62 0.16
C LYS A 3 24.14 -3.20 -0.20
N PHE A 4 23.14 -3.09 -1.08
CA PHE A 4 22.55 -1.83 -1.50
C PHE A 4 21.93 -1.06 -0.32
N LEU A 5 21.07 -1.71 0.48
CA LEU A 5 20.48 -1.08 1.66
C LEU A 5 21.55 -0.63 2.68
N LYS A 6 22.58 -1.45 2.89
CA LYS A 6 23.68 -1.07 3.78
C LYS A 6 24.42 0.16 3.24
N TYR A 7 24.68 0.23 1.93
CA TYR A 7 25.32 1.36 1.28
C TYR A 7 24.50 2.65 1.41
N VAL A 8 23.19 2.57 1.17
CA VAL A 8 22.31 3.74 1.13
C VAL A 8 21.91 4.22 2.54
N LEU A 9 21.73 3.32 3.51
CA LEU A 9 21.30 3.65 4.87
C LEU A 9 22.45 4.00 5.82
N ARG A 10 23.67 3.53 5.55
CA ARG A 10 24.83 3.76 6.41
C ARG A 10 25.10 5.24 6.71
N PRO A 11 25.00 6.20 5.75
CA PRO A 11 25.22 7.61 6.04
C PRO A 11 24.22 8.20 7.07
N HIS A 12 23.02 7.59 7.16
CA HIS A 12 21.89 8.11 7.96
C HIS A 12 21.67 7.33 9.27
N TRP A 13 22.64 6.55 9.74
CA TRP A 13 22.49 5.66 10.92
C TRP A 13 22.03 6.39 12.18
N LYS A 14 22.48 7.63 12.42
CA LYS A 14 22.07 8.45 13.58
C LYS A 14 20.55 8.72 13.57
N LEU A 15 20.01 9.09 12.41
CA LEU A 15 18.56 9.33 12.26
C LEU A 15 17.75 8.04 12.38
N ILE A 16 18.30 6.91 11.95
CA ILE A 16 17.66 5.60 12.10
C ILE A 16 17.58 5.19 13.58
N ILE A 17 18.61 5.46 14.38
CA ILE A 17 18.58 5.22 15.85
C ILE A 17 17.49 6.10 16.49
N ILE A 18 17.38 7.37 16.10
CA ILE A 18 16.30 8.24 16.61
C ILE A 18 14.93 7.66 16.29
N ILE A 19 14.72 7.16 15.04
CA ILE A 19 13.47 6.49 14.68
C ILE A 19 13.22 5.26 15.54
N LEU A 20 14.23 4.44 15.83
CA LEU A 20 14.10 3.26 16.68
C LEU A 20 13.68 3.63 18.11
N ILE A 21 14.32 4.61 18.71
CA ILE A 21 13.98 5.10 20.07
C ILE A 21 12.54 5.62 20.09
N LEU A 22 12.19 6.49 19.12
CA LEU A 22 10.83 7.05 19.02
C LEU A 22 9.78 5.97 18.76
N SER A 23 10.11 4.91 17.99
CA SER A 23 9.21 3.77 17.77
C SER A 23 8.96 2.99 19.04
N GLY A 24 9.96 2.86 19.91
CA GLY A 24 9.81 2.29 21.24
C GLY A 24 8.86 3.11 22.11
N PHE A 25 9.06 4.43 22.20
CA PHE A 25 8.16 5.33 22.94
C PHE A 25 6.74 5.35 22.37
N GLN A 26 6.60 5.40 21.05
CA GLN A 26 5.29 5.33 20.41
C GLN A 26 4.54 4.06 20.80
N THR A 27 5.22 2.91 20.79
CA THR A 27 4.62 1.63 21.16
C THR A 27 4.25 1.62 22.64
N TYR A 28 5.13 2.09 23.51
CA TYR A 28 4.88 2.22 24.94
C TYR A 28 3.60 3.03 25.21
N PHE A 29 3.49 4.25 24.67
CA PHE A 29 2.30 5.08 24.87
C PHE A 29 1.01 4.44 24.34
N GLN A 30 1.09 3.69 23.22
CA GLN A 30 -0.08 3.00 22.67
C GLN A 30 -0.53 1.80 23.54
N LEU A 31 0.40 1.09 24.15
CA LEU A 31 0.11 -0.03 25.05
C LEU A 31 -0.41 0.48 26.40
N GLU A 32 0.14 1.57 26.92
CA GLU A 32 -0.34 2.23 28.14
C GLU A 32 -1.81 2.68 28.02
N ILE A 33 -2.24 3.17 26.87
CA ILE A 33 -3.66 3.52 26.65
C ILE A 33 -4.58 2.29 26.84
N ILE A 34 -4.11 1.09 26.46
CA ILE A 34 -4.88 -0.15 26.62
C ILE A 34 -4.85 -0.58 28.11
N ASP A 35 -3.72 -0.42 28.78
CA ASP A 35 -3.58 -0.76 30.19
C ASP A 35 -4.37 0.18 31.11
N LEU A 36 -4.39 1.46 30.79
CA LEU A 36 -5.27 2.44 31.47
C LEU A 36 -6.75 2.11 31.28
N PHE A 37 -7.16 1.55 30.14
CA PHE A 37 -8.52 1.05 29.99
C PHE A 37 -8.81 -0.14 30.90
N ASN A 38 -7.83 -1.03 31.13
CA ASN A 38 -7.94 -2.08 32.14
C ASN A 38 -8.14 -1.51 33.55
N SER A 39 -7.34 -0.51 33.90
CA SER A 39 -7.46 0.18 35.18
C SER A 39 -8.84 0.85 35.33
N ALA A 40 -9.35 1.48 34.29
CA ALA A 40 -10.69 2.07 34.29
C ALA A 40 -11.81 1.03 34.46
N LEU A 41 -11.69 -0.16 33.84
CA LEU A 41 -12.65 -1.26 34.03
C LEU A 41 -12.60 -1.82 35.46
N ASN A 42 -11.45 -1.86 36.08
CA ASN A 42 -11.33 -2.31 37.49
C ASN A 42 -11.97 -1.30 38.47
N CYS A 43 -11.95 0.00 38.13
CA CYS A 43 -12.63 1.04 38.90
C CYS A 43 -14.16 0.97 38.85
N VAL A 44 -14.75 0.22 37.89
CA VAL A 44 -16.22 0.01 37.81
C VAL A 44 -16.75 -0.59 39.10
N LYS A 45 -16.00 -1.52 39.75
CA LYS A 45 -16.37 -2.12 41.01
C LYS A 45 -16.41 -1.14 42.19
N GLN A 46 -15.73 0.01 42.07
CA GLN A 46 -15.62 1.05 43.12
C GLN A 46 -16.61 2.20 42.94
N GLU A 47 -17.40 2.18 41.85
CA GLU A 47 -18.40 3.19 41.48
C GLU A 47 -17.88 4.65 41.49
N ASN A 48 -16.56 4.85 41.30
CA ASN A 48 -15.92 6.15 41.41
C ASN A 48 -15.70 6.77 40.01
N MET A 49 -16.62 7.67 39.60
CA MET A 49 -16.58 8.32 38.30
C MET A 49 -15.42 9.32 38.14
N ASP A 50 -15.01 9.97 39.23
CA ASP A 50 -13.92 10.95 39.19
C ASP A 50 -12.57 10.27 38.87
N LEU A 51 -12.35 9.05 39.35
CA LEU A 51 -11.17 8.26 38.97
C LEU A 51 -11.19 7.89 37.49
N ILE A 52 -12.33 7.55 36.94
CA ILE A 52 -12.47 7.22 35.49
C ILE A 52 -12.17 8.44 34.64
N LEU A 53 -12.61 9.64 35.04
CA LEU A 53 -12.30 10.88 34.30
C LEU A 53 -10.81 11.20 34.37
N ASN A 54 -10.15 11.06 35.52
CA ASN A 54 -8.71 11.25 35.67
C ASN A 54 -7.90 10.26 34.80
N ILE A 55 -8.34 9.00 34.71
CA ILE A 55 -7.76 8.02 33.79
C ILE A 55 -7.97 8.45 32.34
N GLY A 56 -9.14 8.99 31.99
CA GLY A 56 -9.41 9.53 30.67
C GLY A 56 -8.49 10.69 30.26
N GLU A 57 -8.19 11.60 31.21
CA GLU A 57 -7.21 12.68 31.01
C GLU A 57 -5.80 12.14 30.75
N THR A 58 -5.35 11.15 31.53
CA THR A 58 -4.04 10.52 31.33
C THR A 58 -3.96 9.80 29.98
N MET A 59 -5.03 9.12 29.53
CA MET A 59 -5.13 8.55 28.19
C MET A 59 -5.00 9.61 27.11
N LEU A 60 -5.59 10.79 27.27
CA LEU A 60 -5.45 11.89 26.32
C LEU A 60 -4.01 12.36 26.20
N VAL A 61 -3.30 12.50 27.33
CA VAL A 61 -1.88 12.86 27.33
C VAL A 61 -1.04 11.82 26.56
N TYR A 62 -1.20 10.53 26.83
CA TYR A 62 -0.47 9.47 26.11
C TYR A 62 -0.84 9.42 24.63
N THR A 63 -2.10 9.70 24.29
CA THR A 63 -2.52 9.80 22.90
C THR A 63 -1.82 10.95 22.16
N MET A 64 -1.68 12.12 22.78
CA MET A 64 -0.94 13.25 22.23
C MET A 64 0.55 12.94 22.08
N LEU A 65 1.18 12.33 23.09
CA LEU A 65 2.60 11.95 23.04
C LEU A 65 2.86 10.92 21.93
N SER A 66 2.01 9.91 21.80
CA SER A 66 2.07 8.93 20.73
C SER A 66 1.94 9.58 19.33
N MET A 67 1.02 10.54 19.17
CA MET A 67 0.86 11.31 17.92
C MET A 67 2.13 12.09 17.59
N ILE A 68 2.73 12.79 18.56
CA ILE A 68 3.97 13.57 18.38
C ILE A 68 5.12 12.64 17.95
N CYS A 69 5.31 11.51 18.63
CA CYS A 69 6.31 10.52 18.22
C CYS A 69 6.11 10.05 16.77
N MET A 70 4.90 9.72 16.43
CA MET A 70 4.56 9.25 15.06
C MET A 70 4.77 10.33 14.00
N LEU A 71 4.49 11.60 14.31
CA LEU A 71 4.77 12.75 13.45
C LEU A 71 6.27 12.90 13.20
N ILE A 72 7.07 12.88 14.25
CA ILE A 72 8.53 13.02 14.14
C ILE A 72 9.11 11.85 13.33
N ILE A 73 8.70 10.61 13.60
CA ILE A 73 9.10 9.43 12.83
C ILE A 73 8.76 9.62 11.34
N SER A 74 7.54 10.10 11.05
CA SER A 74 7.09 10.31 9.66
C SER A 74 7.94 11.34 8.93
N VAL A 75 8.30 12.45 9.57
CA VAL A 75 9.15 13.51 8.99
C VAL A 75 10.58 12.99 8.76
N ILE A 76 11.19 12.37 9.78
CA ILE A 76 12.57 11.87 9.69
C ILE A 76 12.66 10.77 8.62
N ALA A 77 11.76 9.79 8.61
CA ALA A 77 11.76 8.71 7.63
C ALA A 77 11.57 9.20 6.19
N THR A 78 10.72 10.23 6.00
CA THR A 78 10.54 10.88 4.68
C THR A 78 11.81 11.59 4.24
N ASN A 79 12.47 12.34 5.12
CA ASN A 79 13.71 13.04 4.82
C ASN A 79 14.86 12.06 4.51
N VAL A 80 15.01 11.01 5.31
CA VAL A 80 16.02 9.96 5.07
C VAL A 80 15.79 9.30 3.72
N SER A 81 14.57 8.88 3.41
CA SER A 81 14.26 8.23 2.14
C SER A 81 14.48 9.16 0.94
N ALA A 82 14.18 10.46 1.08
CA ALA A 82 14.40 11.47 0.04
C ALA A 82 15.90 11.72 -0.20
N ASN A 83 16.70 11.80 0.87
CA ASN A 83 18.14 11.92 0.78
C ASN A 83 18.78 10.69 0.12
N CYS A 84 18.40 9.49 0.54
CA CYS A 84 18.84 8.24 -0.07
C CYS A 84 18.58 8.22 -1.59
N ALA A 85 17.38 8.64 -2.01
CA ALA A 85 17.04 8.71 -3.42
C ALA A 85 17.82 9.78 -4.19
N TYR A 86 18.03 10.93 -3.56
CA TYR A 86 18.83 12.03 -4.12
C TYR A 86 20.28 11.59 -4.37
N GLU A 87 20.93 10.99 -3.36
CA GLU A 87 22.30 10.49 -3.45
C GLU A 87 22.43 9.34 -4.47
N THR A 88 21.50 8.39 -4.45
CA THR A 88 21.51 7.29 -5.41
C THR A 88 21.39 7.79 -6.85
N ARG A 89 20.50 8.76 -7.13
CA ARG A 89 20.36 9.33 -8.48
C ARG A 89 21.62 10.08 -8.88
N ARG A 90 22.23 10.81 -7.96
CA ARG A 90 23.47 11.55 -8.19
C ARG A 90 24.63 10.61 -8.53
N ASN A 91 24.82 9.57 -7.73
CA ASN A 91 25.91 8.61 -7.92
C ASN A 91 25.75 7.84 -9.24
N ILE A 92 24.54 7.37 -9.56
CA ILE A 92 24.28 6.72 -10.85
C ILE A 92 24.58 7.67 -12.03
N PHE A 93 24.16 8.93 -11.94
CA PHE A 93 24.38 9.90 -13.01
C PHE A 93 25.87 10.23 -13.17
N HIS A 94 26.58 10.41 -12.06
CA HIS A 94 28.03 10.60 -12.04
C HIS A 94 28.78 9.43 -12.72
N ILE A 95 28.44 8.20 -12.35
CA ILE A 95 29.02 6.99 -12.97
C ILE A 95 28.76 7.00 -14.48
N LEU A 96 27.52 7.22 -14.91
CA LEU A 96 27.13 7.18 -16.32
C LEU A 96 27.85 8.25 -17.16
N MET A 97 28.04 9.46 -16.64
CA MET A 97 28.71 10.54 -17.38
C MET A 97 30.23 10.33 -17.48
N ASN A 98 30.84 9.60 -16.57
CA ASN A 98 32.28 9.36 -16.52
C ASN A 98 32.70 7.98 -17.08
N LEU A 99 31.74 7.10 -17.42
CA LEU A 99 32.04 5.82 -18.08
C LEU A 99 32.52 6.01 -19.53
N PRO A 100 33.38 5.10 -20.06
CA PRO A 100 33.67 5.04 -21.49
C PRO A 100 32.42 4.83 -22.33
N SER A 101 32.35 5.46 -23.54
CA SER A 101 31.18 5.38 -24.42
C SER A 101 30.83 3.94 -24.82
N GLU A 102 31.84 3.07 -24.98
CA GLU A 102 31.68 1.65 -25.26
C GLU A 102 30.90 0.91 -24.15
N GLU A 103 31.19 1.23 -22.88
CA GLU A 103 30.51 0.61 -21.74
C GLU A 103 29.07 1.13 -21.61
N VAL A 104 28.82 2.42 -21.88
CA VAL A 104 27.46 3.00 -21.91
C VAL A 104 26.65 2.41 -23.07
N GLY A 105 27.28 2.17 -24.23
CA GLY A 105 26.67 1.56 -25.42
C GLY A 105 26.18 0.12 -25.21
N LYS A 106 26.75 -0.62 -24.24
CA LYS A 106 26.28 -1.97 -23.86
C LYS A 106 24.88 -1.95 -23.24
N PHE A 107 24.44 -0.81 -22.74
CA PHE A 107 23.12 -0.65 -22.13
C PHE A 107 22.17 0.05 -23.10
N LYS A 108 20.96 -0.45 -23.24
CA LYS A 108 19.89 0.29 -23.92
C LYS A 108 19.57 1.56 -23.14
N ILE A 109 19.61 2.74 -23.75
CA ILE A 109 19.34 4.05 -23.15
C ILE A 109 18.01 4.03 -22.35
N THR A 110 16.96 3.45 -22.92
CA THR A 110 15.65 3.27 -22.26
C THR A 110 15.74 2.46 -20.96
N GLY A 111 16.62 1.45 -20.93
CA GLY A 111 16.88 0.64 -19.73
C GLY A 111 17.57 1.43 -18.64
N LEU A 112 18.59 2.22 -18.96
CA LEU A 112 19.30 3.10 -18.02
C LEU A 112 18.37 4.17 -17.47
N MET A 113 17.59 4.82 -18.31
CA MET A 113 16.59 5.81 -17.88
C MET A 113 15.58 5.24 -16.89
N SER A 114 15.06 4.06 -17.18
CA SER A 114 14.11 3.37 -16.27
C SER A 114 14.75 3.05 -14.91
N ARG A 115 16.02 2.61 -14.88
CA ARG A 115 16.78 2.30 -13.66
C ARG A 115 16.99 3.54 -12.80
N THR A 116 17.37 4.65 -13.43
CA THR A 116 17.78 5.87 -12.72
C THR A 116 16.62 6.72 -12.20
N ALA A 117 15.45 6.66 -12.80
CA ALA A 117 14.30 7.47 -12.38
C ALA A 117 13.23 6.64 -11.67
N ARG A 118 12.54 5.74 -12.41
CA ARG A 118 11.45 4.93 -11.84
C ARG A 118 11.96 3.91 -10.83
N GLY A 119 13.18 3.38 -11.04
CA GLY A 119 13.83 2.46 -10.12
C GLY A 119 14.07 3.10 -8.76
N VAL A 120 14.79 4.21 -8.74
CA VAL A 120 15.11 4.91 -7.49
C VAL A 120 13.86 5.41 -6.75
N TYR A 121 12.81 5.83 -7.48
CA TYR A 121 11.53 6.19 -6.87
C TYR A 121 10.85 4.99 -6.16
N THR A 122 10.95 3.80 -6.74
CA THR A 122 10.42 2.56 -6.13
C THR A 122 11.17 2.22 -4.84
N GLU A 123 12.51 2.32 -4.85
CA GLU A 123 13.36 2.13 -3.68
C GLU A 123 13.07 3.16 -2.59
N GLN A 124 12.91 4.42 -2.96
CA GLN A 124 12.56 5.50 -2.04
C GLN A 124 11.28 5.19 -1.26
N GLY A 125 10.21 4.78 -1.95
CA GLY A 125 8.94 4.41 -1.31
C GLY A 125 9.01 3.14 -0.46
N PHE A 126 9.95 2.24 -0.77
CA PHE A 126 10.21 1.04 0.04
C PHE A 126 11.00 1.38 1.31
N ILE A 127 12.06 2.19 1.21
CA ILE A 127 12.86 2.65 2.36
C ILE A 127 11.96 3.44 3.33
N GLU A 128 11.13 4.35 2.83
CA GLU A 128 10.17 5.09 3.66
C GLU A 128 9.24 4.15 4.45
N MET A 129 8.71 3.11 3.78
CA MET A 129 7.83 2.14 4.42
C MET A 129 8.56 1.28 5.46
N LEU A 130 9.82 0.88 5.19
CA LEU A 130 10.66 0.15 6.15
C LEU A 130 10.84 0.97 7.42
N LEU A 131 11.23 2.24 7.29
CA LEU A 131 11.52 3.12 8.43
C LEU A 131 10.27 3.46 9.25
N LYS A 132 9.11 3.65 8.62
CA LYS A 132 7.87 4.02 9.30
C LYS A 132 7.15 2.85 9.97
N ASN A 133 7.14 1.67 9.32
CA ASN A 133 6.24 0.59 9.74
C ASN A 133 6.98 -0.66 10.19
N VAL A 134 8.06 -1.06 9.48
CA VAL A 134 8.72 -2.34 9.78
C VAL A 134 9.53 -2.25 11.07
N LEU A 135 10.17 -1.10 11.32
CA LEU A 135 10.96 -0.89 12.55
C LEU A 135 10.10 -0.86 13.82
N LEU A 136 8.80 -0.63 13.70
CA LEU A 136 7.87 -0.63 14.83
C LEU A 136 7.52 -2.07 15.29
N ILE A 137 7.50 -3.06 14.37
CA ILE A 137 7.04 -4.43 14.67
C ILE A 137 7.76 -5.07 15.86
N PRO A 138 9.10 -5.05 15.95
CA PRO A 138 9.80 -5.68 17.09
C PRO A 138 9.34 -5.12 18.45
N PHE A 139 9.14 -3.80 18.53
CA PHE A 139 8.69 -3.15 19.76
C PHE A 139 7.26 -3.54 20.14
N VAL A 140 6.37 -3.66 19.14
CA VAL A 140 4.99 -4.10 19.37
C VAL A 140 4.96 -5.55 19.87
N ILE A 141 5.71 -6.45 19.21
CA ILE A 141 5.77 -7.86 19.63
C ILE A 141 6.34 -7.97 21.04
N THR A 142 7.48 -7.33 21.31
CA THR A 142 8.13 -7.41 22.63
C THR A 142 7.28 -6.77 23.72
N GLY A 143 6.70 -5.59 23.46
CA GLY A 143 5.84 -4.89 24.41
C GLY A 143 4.60 -5.69 24.78
N ILE A 144 3.87 -6.22 23.80
CA ILE A 144 2.70 -7.06 24.03
C ILE A 144 3.09 -8.36 24.75
N THR A 145 4.21 -8.98 24.36
CA THR A 145 4.68 -10.21 25.04
C THR A 145 4.95 -9.96 26.52
N ILE A 146 5.61 -8.85 26.85
CA ILE A 146 5.92 -8.47 28.23
C ILE A 146 4.62 -8.26 29.02
N LEU A 147 3.67 -7.50 28.48
CA LEU A 147 2.41 -7.22 29.16
C LEU A 147 1.55 -8.49 29.36
N ILE A 148 1.46 -9.36 28.36
CA ILE A 148 0.76 -10.64 28.50
C ILE A 148 1.48 -11.55 29.52
N LEU A 149 2.82 -11.51 29.59
CA LEU A 149 3.60 -12.28 30.57
C LEU A 149 3.26 -11.90 32.00
N PHE A 150 3.05 -10.61 32.28
CA PHE A 150 2.61 -10.13 33.59
C PHE A 150 1.18 -10.59 33.94
N ILE A 151 0.32 -10.83 32.96
CA ILE A 151 -1.02 -11.34 33.19
C ILE A 151 -0.96 -12.86 33.39
N HIS A 152 -0.40 -13.60 32.39
CA HIS A 152 -0.32 -15.05 32.44
C HIS A 152 0.75 -15.63 31.51
N ILE A 153 1.68 -16.43 32.05
CA ILE A 153 2.83 -16.99 31.33
C ILE A 153 2.43 -17.87 30.13
N HIS A 154 1.39 -18.67 30.25
CA HIS A 154 0.97 -19.59 29.18
C HIS A 154 0.45 -18.85 27.95
N PHE A 155 -0.30 -17.75 28.12
CA PHE A 155 -0.75 -16.91 27.00
C PHE A 155 0.41 -16.20 26.32
N ALA A 156 1.43 -15.77 27.07
CA ALA A 156 2.63 -15.18 26.50
C ALA A 156 3.41 -16.19 25.64
N LEU A 157 3.57 -17.43 26.11
CA LEU A 157 4.24 -18.50 25.35
C LEU A 157 3.51 -18.82 24.04
N ILE A 158 2.16 -18.91 24.10
CA ILE A 158 1.35 -19.15 22.91
C ILE A 158 1.47 -17.98 21.92
N PHE A 159 1.46 -16.74 22.41
CA PHE A 159 1.63 -15.57 21.57
C PHE A 159 3.00 -15.55 20.88
N VAL A 160 4.08 -15.88 21.59
CA VAL A 160 5.44 -15.99 21.02
C VAL A 160 5.50 -17.11 19.98
N ALA A 161 4.97 -18.29 20.30
CA ALA A 161 4.94 -19.42 19.35
C ALA A 161 4.14 -19.07 18.06
N ALA A 162 3.00 -18.41 18.22
CA ALA A 162 2.19 -17.93 17.11
C ALA A 162 2.95 -16.91 16.22
N ASN A 163 3.66 -15.96 16.85
CA ASN A 163 4.50 -15.00 16.10
C ASN A 163 5.66 -15.67 15.37
N ALA A 164 6.33 -16.65 15.98
CA ALA A 164 7.37 -17.44 15.34
C ALA A 164 6.83 -18.18 14.12
N LEU A 165 5.65 -18.78 14.21
CA LEU A 165 4.97 -19.47 13.11
C LEU A 165 4.62 -18.50 11.97
N ILE A 166 4.07 -17.32 12.28
CA ILE A 166 3.81 -16.27 11.28
C ILE A 166 5.10 -15.89 10.56
N PHE A 167 6.18 -15.67 11.30
CA PHE A 167 7.46 -15.25 10.73
C PHE A 167 8.02 -16.31 9.79
N ILE A 168 7.95 -17.59 10.16
CA ILE A 168 8.35 -18.73 9.33
C ILE A 168 7.53 -18.78 8.04
N ILE A 169 6.21 -18.68 8.14
CA ILE A 169 5.32 -18.70 6.97
C ILE A 169 5.62 -17.51 6.05
N LEU A 170 5.79 -16.32 6.61
CA LEU A 170 6.16 -15.13 5.84
C LEU A 170 7.48 -15.32 5.10
N PHE A 171 8.49 -15.85 5.76
CA PHE A 171 9.82 -16.07 5.17
C PHE A 171 9.75 -16.98 3.94
N PHE A 172 9.09 -18.12 4.04
CA PHE A 172 8.94 -19.05 2.94
C PHE A 172 8.06 -18.50 1.80
N LYS A 173 6.94 -17.85 2.16
CA LYS A 173 6.03 -17.27 1.16
C LYS A 173 6.64 -16.08 0.43
N MET A 174 7.42 -15.24 1.09
CA MET A 174 8.11 -14.11 0.45
C MET A 174 9.07 -14.56 -0.66
N LYS A 175 9.83 -15.65 -0.45
CA LYS A 175 10.70 -16.21 -1.49
C LYS A 175 9.90 -16.59 -2.73
N LYS A 176 8.76 -17.26 -2.56
CA LYS A 176 7.87 -17.67 -3.65
C LYS A 176 7.22 -16.46 -4.35
N VAL A 177 6.83 -15.44 -3.62
CA VAL A 177 6.26 -14.20 -4.20
C VAL A 177 7.28 -13.48 -5.08
N VAL A 178 8.53 -13.37 -4.63
CA VAL A 178 9.62 -12.78 -5.42
C VAL A 178 9.81 -13.54 -6.73
N GLU A 179 9.86 -14.87 -6.68
CA GLU A 179 9.98 -15.70 -7.88
C GLU A 179 8.81 -15.50 -8.86
N LEU A 180 7.57 -15.52 -8.36
CA LEU A 180 6.37 -15.29 -9.17
C LEU A 180 6.36 -13.89 -9.79
N TYR A 181 6.79 -12.88 -9.05
CA TYR A 181 6.93 -11.52 -9.56
C TYR A 181 7.92 -11.45 -10.74
N PHE A 182 9.07 -12.08 -10.63
CA PHE A 182 10.03 -12.11 -11.73
C PHE A 182 9.48 -12.84 -12.96
N LYS A 183 8.78 -13.97 -12.76
CA LYS A 183 8.12 -14.72 -13.85
C LYS A 183 7.04 -13.87 -14.53
N ALA A 184 6.16 -13.23 -13.76
CA ALA A 184 5.15 -12.33 -14.29
C ALA A 184 5.75 -11.13 -15.04
N LYS A 185 6.83 -10.54 -14.52
CA LYS A 185 7.52 -9.43 -15.18
C LYS A 185 8.22 -9.84 -16.47
N LYS A 186 8.80 -11.05 -16.52
CA LYS A 186 9.42 -11.60 -17.73
C LYS A 186 8.37 -11.84 -18.82
N THR A 187 7.23 -12.44 -18.49
CA THR A 187 6.14 -12.68 -19.46
C THR A 187 5.53 -11.37 -19.94
N TYR A 188 5.32 -10.39 -19.05
CA TYR A 188 4.86 -9.06 -19.42
C TYR A 188 5.86 -8.33 -20.35
N GLY A 189 7.16 -8.48 -20.09
CA GLY A 189 8.23 -7.97 -20.96
C GLY A 189 8.16 -8.60 -22.36
N ARG A 190 7.92 -9.92 -22.45
CA ARG A 190 7.74 -10.62 -23.74
C ARG A 190 6.52 -10.13 -24.52
N ILE A 191 5.38 -9.92 -23.83
CA ILE A 191 4.19 -9.32 -24.44
C ILE A 191 4.54 -7.97 -25.05
N ASN A 192 5.22 -7.09 -24.30
CA ASN A 192 5.60 -5.78 -24.79
C ASN A 192 6.58 -5.84 -25.98
N SER A 193 7.53 -6.79 -26.00
CA SER A 193 8.47 -6.96 -27.12
C SER A 193 7.74 -7.43 -28.38
N LEU A 194 6.80 -8.38 -28.27
CA LEU A 194 5.99 -8.84 -29.39
C LEU A 194 5.18 -7.68 -30.04
N PHE A 195 4.57 -6.83 -29.19
CA PHE A 195 3.84 -5.66 -29.72
C PHE A 195 4.79 -4.63 -30.35
N LEU A 196 5.98 -4.42 -29.79
CA LEU A 196 6.96 -3.47 -30.32
C LEU A 196 7.54 -3.94 -31.65
N GLU A 197 7.88 -5.22 -31.79
CA GLU A 197 8.29 -5.83 -33.06
C GLU A 197 7.23 -5.62 -34.13
N ARG A 198 5.97 -5.86 -33.80
CA ARG A 198 4.86 -5.71 -34.72
C ARG A 198 4.62 -4.26 -35.15
N ILE A 199 4.75 -3.29 -34.25
CA ILE A 199 4.67 -1.85 -34.58
C ILE A 199 5.82 -1.47 -35.52
N THR A 200 7.01 -1.99 -35.30
CA THR A 200 8.17 -1.74 -36.17
C THR A 200 8.02 -2.37 -37.54
N GLU A 201 7.45 -3.58 -37.64
CA GLU A 201 7.13 -4.25 -38.92
C GLU A 201 6.11 -3.42 -39.73
N VAL A 202 5.05 -2.93 -39.08
CA VAL A 202 4.07 -2.05 -39.72
C VAL A 202 4.69 -0.76 -40.26
N LYS A 203 5.59 -0.14 -39.47
CA LYS A 203 6.35 1.05 -39.85
C LYS A 203 7.21 0.81 -41.10
N ASN A 204 7.86 -0.33 -41.16
CA ASN A 204 8.77 -0.68 -42.27
C ASN A 204 8.06 -1.29 -43.48
N ASN A 205 6.70 -1.30 -43.51
CA ASN A 205 5.89 -1.92 -44.57
C ASN A 205 6.26 -3.38 -44.88
N ILE A 206 6.80 -4.12 -43.90
CA ILE A 206 7.15 -5.53 -44.06
C ILE A 206 5.85 -6.36 -43.99
N LYS A 207 5.45 -6.92 -45.13
CA LYS A 207 4.18 -7.67 -45.27
C LYS A 207 4.19 -9.08 -44.64
N HIS A 208 5.24 -9.51 -43.93
CA HIS A 208 5.41 -10.91 -43.50
C HIS A 208 5.42 -11.10 -41.99
N SER A 209 4.28 -11.47 -41.45
CA SER A 209 4.16 -12.54 -40.43
C SER A 209 2.69 -12.95 -40.29
N ASN A 210 2.44 -14.26 -40.19
CA ASN A 210 1.12 -14.81 -39.97
C ASN A 210 0.44 -14.13 -38.78
N LYS A 211 -0.78 -13.61 -39.02
CA LYS A 211 -1.58 -12.98 -37.99
C LYS A 211 -1.94 -13.96 -36.85
N GLU A 212 -2.04 -15.24 -37.19
CA GLU A 212 -2.35 -16.33 -36.26
C GLU A 212 -1.17 -16.61 -35.33
N ASP A 213 0.05 -16.74 -35.84
CA ASP A 213 1.26 -17.01 -35.02
C ASP A 213 1.50 -15.89 -33.99
N PHE A 214 1.26 -14.64 -34.37
CA PHE A 214 1.38 -13.52 -33.43
C PHE A 214 0.31 -13.57 -32.33
N LYS A 215 -0.94 -13.86 -32.70
CA LYS A 215 -2.05 -13.96 -31.75
C LYS A 215 -1.81 -15.10 -30.78
N ASP A 216 -1.39 -16.25 -31.24
CA ASP A 216 -1.09 -17.44 -30.43
C ASP A 216 0.06 -17.18 -29.46
N ALA A 217 1.15 -16.53 -29.92
CA ALA A 217 2.26 -16.14 -29.06
C ALA A 217 1.87 -15.11 -27.99
N CYS A 218 0.94 -14.19 -28.33
CA CYS A 218 0.37 -13.25 -27.38
C CYS A 218 -0.53 -13.96 -26.37
N ASP A 219 -1.42 -14.84 -26.81
CA ASP A 219 -2.37 -15.56 -25.97
C ASP A 219 -1.61 -16.45 -24.96
N ASP A 220 -0.60 -17.23 -25.41
CA ASP A 220 0.24 -18.05 -24.52
C ASP A 220 0.96 -17.19 -23.46
N SER A 221 1.54 -16.06 -23.90
CA SER A 221 2.23 -15.14 -22.99
C SER A 221 1.27 -14.49 -21.98
N TYR A 222 0.04 -14.14 -22.40
CA TYR A 222 -0.98 -13.58 -21.50
C TYR A 222 -1.50 -14.59 -20.51
N ASP A 223 -1.79 -15.81 -20.92
CA ASP A 223 -2.29 -16.86 -20.03
C ASP A 223 -1.25 -17.23 -18.96
N LYS A 224 0.04 -17.28 -19.33
CA LYS A 224 1.13 -17.44 -18.37
C LYS A 224 1.21 -16.25 -17.40
N ASN A 225 1.07 -15.02 -17.91
CA ASN A 225 1.09 -13.82 -17.07
C ASN A 225 -0.08 -13.81 -16.07
N ILE A 226 -1.30 -14.10 -16.53
CA ILE A 226 -2.50 -14.23 -15.68
C ILE A 226 -2.25 -15.25 -14.57
N LYS A 227 -1.75 -16.44 -14.90
CA LYS A 227 -1.46 -17.50 -13.93
C LYS A 227 -0.47 -17.05 -12.85
N TYR A 228 0.61 -16.36 -13.23
CA TYR A 228 1.60 -15.86 -12.27
C TYR A 228 1.04 -14.74 -11.39
N GLN A 229 0.26 -13.83 -11.96
CA GLN A 229 -0.39 -12.76 -11.20
C GLN A 229 -1.44 -13.31 -10.23
N LEU A 230 -2.30 -14.22 -10.67
CA LEU A 230 -3.28 -14.88 -9.81
C LEU A 230 -2.61 -15.51 -8.59
N ASN A 231 -1.53 -16.26 -8.82
CA ASN A 231 -0.80 -16.92 -7.73
C ASN A 231 -0.13 -15.90 -6.79
N GLN A 232 0.34 -14.76 -7.29
CA GLN A 232 0.93 -13.70 -6.47
C GLN A 232 -0.10 -13.02 -5.57
N TYR A 233 -1.26 -12.66 -6.13
CA TYR A 233 -2.31 -11.94 -5.39
C TYR A 233 -3.07 -12.82 -4.39
N TYR A 234 -3.04 -14.14 -4.56
CA TYR A 234 -3.69 -15.09 -3.64
C TYR A 234 -3.04 -15.15 -2.26
N ILE A 235 -1.80 -14.72 -2.14
CA ILE A 235 -1.03 -14.81 -0.89
C ILE A 235 -1.52 -13.82 0.17
N ALA A 236 -1.99 -12.64 -0.20
CA ALA A 236 -2.41 -11.62 0.75
C ALA A 236 -3.66 -12.02 1.59
N PRO A 237 -4.78 -12.50 1.00
CA PRO A 237 -5.92 -12.97 1.77
C PRO A 237 -5.61 -14.16 2.69
N ILE A 238 -4.76 -15.08 2.23
CA ILE A 238 -4.32 -16.22 3.07
C ILE A 238 -3.55 -15.73 4.29
N LEU A 239 -2.74 -14.68 4.13
CA LEU A 239 -2.00 -14.12 5.25
C LEU A 239 -2.93 -13.50 6.30
N PHE A 240 -3.98 -12.78 5.89
CA PHE A 240 -4.98 -12.27 6.81
C PHE A 240 -5.72 -13.40 7.52
N LEU A 241 -6.07 -14.48 6.81
CA LEU A 241 -6.65 -15.68 7.42
C LEU A 241 -5.76 -16.24 8.54
N ILE A 242 -4.44 -16.30 8.33
CA ILE A 242 -3.50 -16.79 9.33
C ILE A 242 -3.41 -15.82 10.52
N LEU A 243 -3.39 -14.52 10.29
CA LEU A 243 -3.33 -13.51 11.36
C LEU A 243 -4.58 -13.55 12.24
N ASP A 244 -5.76 -13.61 11.62
CA ASP A 244 -7.02 -13.70 12.37
C ASP A 244 -7.20 -15.09 12.99
N GLY A 245 -6.67 -16.14 12.36
CA GLY A 245 -6.65 -17.50 12.92
C GLY A 245 -5.85 -17.58 14.23
N ILE A 246 -4.79 -16.78 14.38
CA ILE A 246 -4.04 -16.69 15.65
C ILE A 246 -4.89 -16.06 16.74
N ILE A 247 -5.66 -15.02 16.43
CA ILE A 247 -6.59 -14.43 17.39
C ILE A 247 -7.60 -15.46 17.85
N LEU A 248 -8.14 -16.27 16.91
CA LEU A 248 -9.05 -17.36 17.21
C LEU A 248 -8.46 -18.40 18.15
N ILE A 249 -7.23 -18.83 17.88
CA ILE A 249 -6.54 -19.82 18.73
C ILE A 249 -6.35 -19.23 20.12
N LEU A 250 -5.91 -17.98 20.24
CA LEU A 250 -5.73 -17.31 21.52
C LEU A 250 -7.06 -17.11 22.25
N MET A 251 -8.14 -16.75 21.54
CA MET A 251 -9.50 -16.69 22.12
C MET A 251 -9.97 -18.05 22.63
N ALA A 252 -9.75 -19.12 21.85
CA ALA A 252 -10.07 -20.48 22.26
C ALA A 252 -9.27 -20.89 23.51
N MET A 253 -7.98 -20.54 23.56
CA MET A 253 -7.13 -20.85 24.73
C MET A 253 -7.52 -20.05 25.97
N ILE A 254 -7.93 -18.78 25.81
CA ILE A 254 -8.47 -17.98 26.93
C ILE A 254 -9.75 -18.61 27.45
N SER A 255 -10.68 -19.01 26.55
CA SER A 255 -11.95 -19.62 26.91
C SER A 255 -11.77 -20.97 27.61
N LEU A 256 -10.86 -21.83 27.13
CA LEU A 256 -10.52 -23.11 27.74
C LEU A 256 -9.77 -22.90 29.07
N GLY A 257 -8.83 -21.97 29.12
CA GLY A 257 -8.11 -21.63 30.36
C GLY A 257 -9.04 -21.11 31.44
N TYR A 258 -9.99 -20.26 31.11
CA TYR A 258 -11.01 -19.79 32.05
C TYR A 258 -11.91 -20.93 32.53
N SER A 259 -12.27 -21.88 31.67
CA SER A 259 -13.12 -23.01 32.07
C SER A 259 -12.40 -24.07 32.92
N ILE A 260 -11.08 -24.21 32.77
CA ILE A 260 -10.27 -25.19 33.49
C ILE A 260 -9.66 -24.59 34.80
N CYS A 261 -9.36 -23.30 34.81
CA CYS A 261 -8.66 -22.59 35.83
C CYS A 261 -9.44 -21.34 36.32
N ILE A 262 -10.68 -21.52 36.75
CA ILE A 262 -11.61 -20.44 37.13
C ILE A 262 -11.01 -19.46 38.17
N ASP A 263 -10.06 -19.91 38.96
CA ASP A 263 -9.45 -19.11 40.06
C ASP A 263 -8.24 -18.27 39.63
N THR A 264 -7.74 -18.38 38.40
CA THR A 264 -6.44 -17.79 38.01
C THR A 264 -6.47 -16.64 37.03
N VAL A 265 -7.57 -16.44 36.27
CA VAL A 265 -7.66 -15.39 35.24
C VAL A 265 -8.92 -14.57 35.43
N ASN A 266 -8.78 -13.26 35.64
CA ASN A 266 -9.92 -12.34 35.67
C ASN A 266 -10.50 -12.12 34.27
N ILE A 267 -11.84 -11.97 34.19
CA ILE A 267 -12.54 -11.66 32.93
C ILE A 267 -12.01 -10.37 32.30
N VAL A 268 -11.70 -9.37 33.14
CA VAL A 268 -11.17 -8.09 32.69
C VAL A 268 -9.82 -8.26 32.00
N ASP A 269 -8.94 -9.10 32.54
CA ASP A 269 -7.62 -9.41 31.96
C ASP A 269 -7.78 -10.07 30.56
N SER A 270 -8.76 -10.93 30.41
CA SER A 270 -9.10 -11.55 29.11
C SER A 270 -9.51 -10.51 28.05
N VAL A 271 -10.30 -9.50 28.45
CA VAL A 271 -10.71 -8.37 27.57
C VAL A 271 -9.51 -7.56 27.13
N VAL A 272 -8.56 -7.33 28.05
CA VAL A 272 -7.33 -6.59 27.77
C VAL A 272 -6.42 -7.35 26.81
N ILE A 273 -6.24 -8.66 27.02
CA ILE A 273 -5.49 -9.52 26.08
C ILE A 273 -6.10 -9.43 24.68
N ILE A 274 -7.43 -9.49 24.55
CA ILE A 274 -8.11 -9.33 23.26
C ILE A 274 -7.78 -7.97 22.62
N GLN A 275 -7.75 -6.88 23.39
CA GLN A 275 -7.39 -5.56 22.88
C GLN A 275 -5.93 -5.48 22.41
N TYR A 276 -4.97 -6.10 23.14
CA TYR A 276 -3.59 -6.21 22.69
C TYR A 276 -3.49 -6.98 21.38
N LEU A 277 -4.25 -8.07 21.21
CA LEU A 277 -4.28 -8.84 19.98
C LEU A 277 -4.88 -8.04 18.82
N VAL A 278 -5.96 -7.31 19.05
CA VAL A 278 -6.55 -6.42 18.04
C VAL A 278 -5.59 -5.29 17.65
N TYR A 279 -4.85 -4.73 18.60
CA TYR A 279 -3.79 -3.74 18.32
C TYR A 279 -2.66 -4.37 17.50
N PHE A 280 -2.23 -5.58 17.83
CA PHE A 280 -1.23 -6.33 17.06
C PHE A 280 -1.64 -6.53 15.61
N VAL A 281 -2.85 -7.06 15.37
CA VAL A 281 -3.37 -7.29 14.01
C VAL A 281 -3.51 -5.98 13.23
N THR A 282 -4.03 -4.93 13.85
CA THR A 282 -4.13 -3.61 13.19
C THR A 282 -2.76 -3.06 12.80
N THR A 283 -1.73 -3.28 13.63
CA THR A 283 -0.35 -2.91 13.32
C THR A 283 0.18 -3.71 12.13
N LEU A 284 -0.19 -4.98 11.97
CA LEU A 284 0.26 -5.83 10.86
C LEU A 284 -0.51 -5.60 9.54
N THR A 285 -1.52 -4.74 9.49
CA THR A 285 -2.30 -4.46 8.27
C THR A 285 -1.50 -3.94 7.08
N PHE A 286 -0.26 -3.45 7.29
CA PHE A 286 0.64 -3.05 6.21
C PHE A 286 1.43 -4.21 5.59
N VAL A 287 1.48 -5.39 6.24
CA VAL A 287 2.27 -6.55 5.77
C VAL A 287 1.90 -6.99 4.34
N PRO A 288 0.63 -7.03 3.92
CA PRO A 288 0.29 -7.28 2.52
C PRO A 288 0.89 -6.27 1.55
N LYS A 289 0.97 -4.98 1.95
CA LYS A 289 1.63 -3.95 1.14
C LYS A 289 3.14 -4.18 1.05
N LEU A 290 3.75 -4.69 2.13
CA LEU A 290 5.16 -5.08 2.16
C LEU A 290 5.42 -6.24 1.19
N ILE A 291 4.60 -7.30 1.23
CA ILE A 291 4.69 -8.47 0.34
C ILE A 291 4.61 -8.04 -1.12
N TYR A 292 3.79 -7.07 -1.46
CA TYR A 292 3.64 -6.58 -2.82
C TYR A 292 4.79 -5.65 -3.26
N LYS A 293 5.27 -4.77 -2.37
CA LYS A 293 6.32 -3.80 -2.68
C LYS A 293 7.73 -4.39 -2.64
N PHE A 294 7.98 -5.37 -1.77
CA PHE A 294 9.30 -5.98 -1.60
C PHE A 294 9.87 -6.60 -2.87
N PRO A 295 9.16 -7.45 -3.65
CA PRO A 295 9.69 -8.02 -4.88
C PRO A 295 10.06 -6.96 -5.91
N LYS A 296 9.26 -5.88 -5.97
CA LYS A 296 9.49 -4.76 -6.87
C LYS A 296 10.75 -3.98 -6.48
N ALA A 297 10.92 -3.71 -5.20
CA ALA A 297 12.11 -3.07 -4.65
C ALA A 297 13.35 -3.98 -4.83
N TYR A 298 13.23 -5.27 -4.53
CA TYR A 298 14.31 -6.24 -4.72
C TYR A 298 14.80 -6.28 -6.18
N ALA A 299 13.87 -6.38 -7.14
CA ALA A 299 14.23 -6.39 -8.55
C ALA A 299 14.88 -5.09 -9.02
N THR A 300 14.51 -3.98 -8.39
CA THR A 300 15.04 -2.66 -8.74
C THR A 300 16.41 -2.43 -8.11
N SER A 301 16.61 -2.82 -6.85
CA SER A 301 17.91 -2.70 -6.18
C SER A 301 19.00 -3.50 -6.88
N VAL A 302 18.70 -4.71 -7.37
CA VAL A 302 19.64 -5.50 -8.17
C VAL A 302 20.08 -4.75 -9.43
N ARG A 303 19.13 -4.14 -10.14
CA ARG A 303 19.43 -3.36 -11.36
C ARG A 303 20.21 -2.09 -11.10
N ILE A 304 19.97 -1.43 -9.96
CA ILE A 304 20.73 -0.26 -9.53
C ILE A 304 22.15 -0.69 -9.13
N GLU A 305 22.28 -1.80 -8.38
CA GLU A 305 23.56 -2.35 -7.96
C GLU A 305 24.45 -2.71 -9.16
N GLU A 306 23.88 -3.24 -10.27
CA GLU A 306 24.60 -3.48 -11.53
C GLU A 306 25.27 -2.21 -12.11
N VAL A 307 24.63 -1.05 -11.96
CA VAL A 307 25.21 0.22 -12.44
C VAL A 307 26.24 0.77 -11.45
N LEU A 308 25.98 0.66 -10.14
CA LEU A 308 26.90 1.14 -9.11
C LEU A 308 28.25 0.37 -9.12
N VAL A 309 28.24 -0.92 -9.45
CA VAL A 309 29.47 -1.73 -9.57
C VAL A 309 30.38 -1.24 -10.71
N LEU A 310 29.84 -0.51 -11.70
CA LEU A 310 30.65 0.06 -12.79
C LEU A 310 31.50 1.27 -12.35
N GLU A 311 31.38 1.73 -11.12
CA GLU A 311 32.21 2.80 -10.56
C GLU A 311 33.72 2.46 -10.67
N ASP A 312 34.07 1.17 -10.51
CA ASP A 312 35.45 0.68 -10.63
C ASP A 312 36.03 0.80 -12.06
N LYS A 313 35.18 1.01 -13.07
CA LYS A 313 35.58 1.15 -14.49
C LYS A 313 35.72 2.62 -14.92
N ILE A 314 35.59 3.56 -14.01
CA ILE A 314 35.75 4.99 -14.32
C ILE A 314 37.25 5.29 -14.54
N ASP A 315 37.58 5.80 -15.73
CA ASP A 315 38.92 6.29 -16.07
C ASP A 315 39.29 7.48 -15.21
N THR A 316 40.15 7.28 -14.23
CA THR A 316 40.66 8.33 -13.32
C THR A 316 41.65 9.28 -14.00
N LYS A 317 42.06 9.01 -15.26
CA LYS A 317 43.09 9.75 -15.99
C LYS A 317 42.62 11.05 -16.67
N ILE A 318 41.33 11.39 -16.66
CA ILE A 318 40.80 12.60 -17.30
C ILE A 318 40.61 13.74 -16.27
N LYS A 319 41.60 13.96 -15.39
CA LYS A 319 41.70 15.17 -14.61
C LYS A 319 42.78 16.05 -15.28
N ASN A 320 42.35 17.22 -15.76
CA ASN A 320 43.15 18.38 -16.21
C ASN A 320 43.17 18.68 -17.72
N LYS A 321 42.11 19.38 -18.16
CA LYS A 321 42.23 20.51 -19.08
C LYS A 321 40.94 21.32 -19.01
N LYS A 322 40.97 22.43 -18.26
CA LYS A 322 39.90 23.44 -18.30
C LYS A 322 39.98 24.18 -19.63
N ILE A 323 39.07 23.87 -20.53
CA ILE A 323 38.82 24.68 -21.72
C ILE A 323 37.52 25.42 -21.43
N ASN A 324 37.58 26.72 -21.26
CA ASN A 324 36.42 27.58 -21.06
C ASN A 324 35.61 27.65 -22.37
N PHE A 325 34.55 26.88 -22.47
CA PHE A 325 33.53 27.04 -23.49
C PHE A 325 32.28 27.71 -22.89
N LYS A 326 31.63 28.60 -23.68
CA LYS A 326 30.36 29.25 -23.35
C LYS A 326 29.35 28.22 -22.86
N LYS A 327 28.63 28.55 -21.76
CA LYS A 327 27.53 27.78 -21.20
C LYS A 327 26.65 27.22 -22.31
N PHE A 328 26.50 25.92 -22.32
CA PHE A 328 25.51 25.24 -23.14
C PHE A 328 24.13 25.56 -22.52
N GLU A 329 23.41 26.52 -23.06
CA GLU A 329 22.04 26.80 -22.67
C GLU A 329 21.16 25.68 -23.19
N PHE A 330 20.87 24.71 -22.33
CA PHE A 330 19.75 23.84 -22.55
C PHE A 330 18.47 24.70 -22.53
N LYS A 331 17.92 24.97 -23.71
CA LYS A 331 16.62 25.62 -23.83
C LYS A 331 15.65 24.82 -22.97
N ASN A 332 15.24 25.39 -21.85
CA ASN A 332 14.10 24.91 -21.07
C ASN A 332 12.91 24.82 -22.03
N ARG A 333 12.73 23.64 -22.62
CA ARG A 333 11.49 23.30 -23.30
C ARG A 333 10.44 23.17 -22.18
N LYS A 334 9.90 24.33 -21.74
CA LYS A 334 8.59 24.34 -21.10
C LYS A 334 7.74 23.44 -21.95
N SER A 335 7.28 22.35 -21.40
CA SER A 335 6.25 21.49 -21.99
C SER A 335 5.03 22.37 -22.28
N ARG A 336 5.08 23.13 -23.38
CA ARG A 336 3.91 23.70 -24.02
C ARG A 336 3.24 22.54 -24.71
N ASN A 337 2.34 21.90 -24.02
CA ASN A 337 1.16 21.27 -24.58
C ASN A 337 0.38 20.54 -23.48
N SER A 338 -0.18 21.32 -22.55
CA SER A 338 -1.55 21.01 -22.20
C SER A 338 -2.38 21.36 -23.45
N ARG A 339 -2.31 20.51 -24.48
CA ARG A 339 -3.33 20.55 -25.53
C ARG A 339 -4.67 20.48 -24.81
N LYS A 340 -5.53 21.46 -25.07
CA LYS A 340 -6.95 21.41 -24.73
C LYS A 340 -7.41 19.98 -24.99
N ILE A 341 -7.64 19.26 -23.91
CA ILE A 341 -8.20 17.91 -23.94
C ILE A 341 -9.51 18.10 -24.66
N SER A 342 -9.65 17.50 -25.84
CA SER A 342 -10.90 17.52 -26.62
C SER A 342 -12.03 17.18 -25.65
N ASN A 343 -13.14 17.91 -25.74
CA ASN A 343 -14.34 17.70 -24.94
C ASN A 343 -15.05 16.41 -25.37
N ILE A 344 -14.37 15.26 -25.25
CA ILE A 344 -15.09 13.99 -25.26
C ILE A 344 -15.93 13.98 -24.00
N ASP A 345 -17.22 13.96 -24.18
CA ASP A 345 -18.20 14.09 -23.12
C ASP A 345 -17.97 13.00 -22.07
N ARG A 346 -17.92 13.39 -20.79
CA ARG A 346 -17.79 12.44 -19.66
C ARG A 346 -18.82 11.31 -19.73
N ARG A 347 -19.98 11.59 -20.31
CA ARG A 347 -21.08 10.65 -20.50
C ARG A 347 -20.72 9.57 -21.54
N GLU A 348 -20.05 9.93 -22.60
CA GLU A 348 -19.63 9.03 -23.69
C GLU A 348 -18.52 8.07 -23.23
N THR A 349 -17.50 8.59 -22.56
CA THR A 349 -16.42 7.76 -21.96
C THR A 349 -16.99 6.72 -20.97
N ARG A 350 -17.99 7.11 -20.15
CA ARG A 350 -18.66 6.18 -19.22
C ARG A 350 -19.45 5.10 -19.96
N LYS A 351 -20.18 5.47 -21.04
CA LYS A 351 -20.92 4.49 -21.84
C LYS A 351 -19.99 3.46 -22.48
N LYS A 352 -18.88 3.90 -23.07
CA LYS A 352 -17.90 3.02 -23.72
C LYS A 352 -17.21 2.11 -22.70
N PHE A 353 -16.85 2.63 -21.55
CA PHE A 353 -16.31 1.80 -20.47
C PHE A 353 -17.34 0.78 -19.96
N GLY A 354 -18.61 1.16 -19.86
CA GLY A 354 -19.72 0.26 -19.53
C GLY A 354 -19.90 -0.86 -20.56
N LEU A 355 -19.74 -0.56 -21.85
CA LEU A 355 -19.79 -1.57 -22.93
C LEU A 355 -18.65 -2.58 -22.84
N LEU A 356 -17.43 -2.18 -22.44
CA LEU A 356 -16.34 -3.11 -22.22
C LEU A 356 -16.62 -4.08 -21.06
N LEU A 357 -17.28 -3.59 -20.02
CA LEU A 357 -17.67 -4.41 -18.85
C LEU A 357 -18.86 -5.31 -19.18
N SER A 358 -19.70 -4.97 -20.14
CA SER A 358 -20.93 -5.72 -20.47
C SER A 358 -20.68 -7.17 -20.85
N ASN A 359 -19.56 -7.46 -21.54
CA ASN A 359 -19.18 -8.82 -21.91
C ASN A 359 -18.82 -9.71 -20.70
N TYR A 360 -18.51 -9.09 -19.56
CA TYR A 360 -18.12 -9.79 -18.31
C TYR A 360 -19.11 -9.52 -17.18
N ARG A 361 -20.30 -8.95 -17.45
CA ARG A 361 -21.28 -8.50 -16.45
C ARG A 361 -21.62 -9.56 -15.42
N PHE A 362 -21.86 -10.80 -15.82
CA PHE A 362 -22.19 -11.89 -14.89
C PHE A 362 -21.04 -12.22 -13.95
N LYS A 363 -19.81 -12.33 -14.45
CA LYS A 363 -18.61 -12.56 -13.62
C LYS A 363 -18.36 -11.39 -12.69
N PHE A 364 -18.60 -10.17 -13.15
CA PHE A 364 -18.45 -8.95 -12.37
C PHE A 364 -19.47 -8.91 -11.22
N ILE A 365 -20.77 -9.10 -11.51
CA ILE A 365 -21.83 -9.16 -10.49
C ILE A 365 -21.57 -10.31 -9.50
N PHE A 366 -21.20 -11.48 -9.98
CA PHE A 366 -20.87 -12.63 -9.13
C PHE A 366 -19.69 -12.31 -8.18
N SER A 367 -18.66 -11.63 -8.67
CA SER A 367 -17.54 -11.17 -7.82
C SER A 367 -18.01 -10.22 -6.73
N PHE A 368 -18.93 -9.29 -7.03
CA PHE A 368 -19.49 -8.36 -6.04
C PHE A 368 -20.38 -9.06 -5.02
N ILE A 369 -21.16 -10.07 -5.42
CA ILE A 369 -21.93 -10.90 -4.48
C ILE A 369 -21.00 -11.63 -3.51
N LEU A 370 -19.96 -12.28 -4.02
CA LEU A 370 -18.94 -12.94 -3.18
C LEU A 370 -18.28 -11.95 -2.21
N LEU A 371 -17.98 -10.75 -2.68
CA LEU A 371 -17.36 -9.70 -1.86
C LEU A 371 -18.33 -9.21 -0.77
N THR A 372 -19.62 -9.11 -1.09
CA THR A 372 -20.68 -8.76 -0.11
C THR A 372 -20.77 -9.79 0.99
N ILE A 373 -20.87 -11.07 0.64
CA ILE A 373 -20.93 -12.17 1.61
C ILE A 373 -19.64 -12.21 2.45
N SER A 374 -18.48 -12.05 1.81
CA SER A 374 -17.19 -11.97 2.49
C SER A 374 -17.16 -10.85 3.52
N THR A 375 -17.59 -9.64 3.12
CA THR A 375 -17.59 -8.47 4.02
C THR A 375 -18.55 -8.67 5.18
N LEU A 376 -19.73 -9.26 4.95
CA LEU A 376 -20.69 -9.61 6.00
C LEU A 376 -20.08 -10.58 7.01
N CYS A 377 -19.40 -11.64 6.55
CA CYS A 377 -18.74 -12.60 7.43
C CYS A 377 -17.68 -11.92 8.32
N ILE A 378 -16.81 -11.10 7.73
CA ILE A 378 -15.72 -10.45 8.46
C ILE A 378 -16.25 -9.38 9.44
N VAL A 379 -17.26 -8.62 9.02
CA VAL A 379 -17.82 -7.54 9.86
C VAL A 379 -18.71 -8.10 11.00
N TYR A 380 -19.31 -9.28 10.83
CA TYR A 380 -20.10 -9.90 11.90
C TYR A 380 -19.25 -10.56 13.01
N ALA A 381 -18.01 -10.93 12.70
CA ALA A 381 -17.11 -11.61 13.63
C ALA A 381 -16.90 -10.91 14.98
N PRO A 382 -16.71 -9.57 15.09
CA PRO A 382 -16.61 -8.88 16.38
C PRO A 382 -17.83 -9.04 17.28
N LYS A 383 -19.03 -9.16 16.72
CA LYS A 383 -20.25 -9.41 17.51
C LYS A 383 -20.20 -10.77 18.19
N VAL A 384 -19.68 -11.78 17.50
CA VAL A 384 -19.49 -13.12 18.09
C VAL A 384 -18.45 -13.08 19.21
N VAL A 385 -17.37 -12.30 19.03
CA VAL A 385 -16.36 -12.07 20.09
C VAL A 385 -17.00 -11.46 21.34
N GLY A 386 -17.82 -10.41 21.17
CA GLY A 386 -18.51 -9.80 22.29
C GLY A 386 -19.51 -10.75 22.97
N ASN A 387 -20.22 -11.58 22.20
CA ASN A 387 -21.11 -12.60 22.77
C ASN A 387 -20.34 -13.62 23.63
N ILE A 388 -19.16 -14.06 23.16
CA ILE A 388 -18.29 -14.95 23.96
C ILE A 388 -17.93 -14.29 25.28
N VAL A 389 -17.54 -13.01 25.29
CA VAL A 389 -17.20 -12.28 26.53
C VAL A 389 -18.44 -12.14 27.44
N ASN A 390 -19.62 -11.86 26.89
CA ASN A 390 -20.85 -11.75 27.68
C ASN A 390 -21.24 -13.08 28.34
N LEU A 391 -20.99 -14.22 27.69
CA LEU A 391 -21.23 -15.54 28.27
C LEU A 391 -20.37 -15.77 29.55
N PHE A 392 -19.16 -15.25 29.58
CA PHE A 392 -18.32 -15.32 30.76
C PHE A 392 -18.73 -14.36 31.87
N THR A 393 -19.30 -13.18 31.54
CA THR A 393 -19.73 -12.20 32.55
C THR A 393 -21.04 -12.55 33.22
N ASN A 394 -21.95 -13.24 32.51
CA ASN A 394 -23.30 -13.57 32.99
C ASN A 394 -23.36 -14.97 33.65
N GLY A 395 -22.28 -15.73 33.66
CA GLY A 395 -22.29 -17.15 34.04
C GLY A 395 -22.49 -17.38 35.53
N ASN A 396 -23.63 -17.97 35.88
CA ASN A 396 -23.73 -18.88 37.02
C ASN A 396 -22.79 -20.06 36.75
N ASN A 397 -21.88 -20.36 37.61
CA ASN A 397 -20.86 -21.43 37.77
C ASN A 397 -20.78 -22.64 36.80
N VAL A 398 -21.63 -22.74 35.78
CA VAL A 398 -21.62 -23.79 34.73
C VAL A 398 -21.88 -23.10 33.40
N VAL A 399 -20.85 -22.43 32.86
CA VAL A 399 -20.91 -22.00 31.45
C VAL A 399 -20.90 -23.28 30.63
N GLU A 400 -21.98 -23.54 29.87
CA GLU A 400 -22.06 -24.68 28.98
C GLU A 400 -20.90 -24.64 27.98
N HIS A 401 -19.90 -25.48 28.17
CA HIS A 401 -18.71 -25.55 27.31
C HIS A 401 -19.13 -25.72 25.82
N GLU A 402 -20.26 -26.34 25.54
CA GLU A 402 -20.82 -26.48 24.19
C GLU A 402 -21.12 -25.10 23.55
N VAL A 403 -21.70 -24.16 24.29
CA VAL A 403 -22.05 -22.82 23.75
C VAL A 403 -20.83 -22.01 23.43
N ILE A 404 -19.79 -22.10 24.25
CA ILE A 404 -18.50 -21.43 23.97
C ILE A 404 -17.85 -22.04 22.74
N PHE A 405 -17.78 -23.38 22.69
CA PHE A 405 -17.19 -24.09 21.56
C PHE A 405 -17.92 -23.79 20.24
N THR A 406 -19.25 -23.75 20.24
CA THR A 406 -20.06 -23.41 19.06
C THR A 406 -19.81 -21.96 18.59
N ASN A 407 -19.67 -21.00 19.48
CA ASN A 407 -19.32 -19.61 19.11
C ASN A 407 -17.90 -19.50 18.57
N ILE A 408 -16.92 -20.21 19.11
CA ILE A 408 -15.55 -20.25 18.58
C ILE A 408 -15.53 -20.91 17.20
N LEU A 409 -16.28 -22.01 17.00
CA LEU A 409 -16.41 -22.66 15.71
C LEU A 409 -17.07 -21.72 14.68
N LEU A 410 -18.15 -21.02 15.07
CA LEU A 410 -18.80 -20.01 14.24
C LEU A 410 -17.83 -18.90 13.82
N LEU A 411 -17.04 -18.39 14.77
CA LEU A 411 -16.03 -17.37 14.50
C LEU A 411 -14.98 -17.87 13.49
N ALA A 412 -14.52 -19.13 13.63
CA ALA A 412 -13.59 -19.78 12.71
C ALA A 412 -14.19 -19.88 11.30
N ILE A 413 -15.43 -20.34 11.20
CA ILE A 413 -16.14 -20.44 9.92
C ILE A 413 -16.28 -19.07 9.26
N LEU A 414 -16.67 -18.03 10.02
CA LEU A 414 -16.84 -16.67 9.50
C LEU A 414 -15.53 -16.11 8.92
N TYR A 415 -14.40 -16.25 9.61
CA TYR A 415 -13.12 -15.78 9.10
C TYR A 415 -12.63 -16.61 7.91
N ILE A 416 -12.68 -17.94 7.99
CA ILE A 416 -12.26 -18.83 6.91
C ILE A 416 -13.10 -18.56 5.65
N ALA A 417 -14.43 -18.57 5.77
CA ALA A 417 -15.33 -18.31 4.67
C ALA A 417 -15.12 -16.88 4.12
N GLY A 418 -15.05 -15.88 4.99
CA GLY A 418 -14.82 -14.48 4.61
C GLY A 418 -13.56 -14.30 3.76
N TYR A 419 -12.40 -14.76 4.22
CA TYR A 419 -11.16 -14.60 3.48
C TYR A 419 -11.05 -15.47 2.23
N LEU A 420 -11.63 -16.68 2.22
CA LEU A 420 -11.68 -17.52 1.02
C LEU A 420 -12.57 -16.90 -0.06
N LEU A 421 -13.75 -16.39 0.31
CA LEU A 421 -14.65 -15.69 -0.62
C LEU A 421 -14.00 -14.42 -1.18
N GLN A 422 -13.30 -13.65 -0.33
CA GLN A 422 -12.53 -12.46 -0.76
C GLN A 422 -11.44 -12.84 -1.75
N ALA A 423 -10.69 -13.90 -1.47
CA ALA A 423 -9.63 -14.38 -2.36
C ALA A 423 -10.19 -14.81 -3.72
N TYR A 424 -11.34 -15.48 -3.73
CA TYR A 424 -11.98 -15.92 -4.96
C TYR A 424 -12.58 -14.76 -5.75
N SER A 425 -13.21 -13.77 -5.09
CA SER A 425 -13.66 -12.53 -5.70
C SER A 425 -12.48 -11.78 -6.38
N ASN A 426 -11.38 -11.59 -5.65
CA ASN A 426 -10.18 -10.95 -6.19
C ASN A 426 -9.63 -11.70 -7.42
N ARG A 427 -9.67 -13.03 -7.42
CA ARG A 427 -9.26 -13.86 -8.58
C ARG A 427 -10.10 -13.56 -9.82
N ILE A 428 -11.41 -13.44 -9.68
CA ILE A 428 -12.33 -13.10 -10.77
C ILE A 428 -12.02 -11.69 -11.30
N MET A 429 -11.82 -10.72 -10.41
CA MET A 429 -11.51 -9.33 -10.80
C MET A 429 -10.19 -9.21 -11.55
N ILE A 430 -9.14 -9.93 -11.12
CA ILE A 430 -7.86 -9.99 -11.84
C ILE A 430 -8.05 -10.56 -13.23
N PHE A 431 -8.80 -11.67 -13.36
CA PHE A 431 -9.08 -12.28 -14.65
C PHE A 431 -9.82 -11.31 -15.60
N ILE A 432 -10.87 -10.63 -15.10
CA ILE A 432 -11.62 -9.64 -15.88
C ILE A 432 -10.71 -8.48 -16.32
N ALA A 433 -9.92 -7.93 -15.39
CA ALA A 433 -9.03 -6.80 -15.66
C ALA A 433 -7.98 -7.14 -16.73
N GLU A 434 -7.35 -8.30 -16.64
CA GLU A 434 -6.36 -8.74 -17.63
C GLU A 434 -7.00 -9.00 -19.00
N LYS A 435 -8.17 -9.65 -19.08
CA LYS A 435 -8.85 -9.89 -20.37
C LYS A 435 -9.33 -8.59 -21.02
N ILE A 436 -9.85 -7.63 -20.28
CA ILE A 436 -10.22 -6.31 -20.81
C ILE A 436 -8.97 -5.57 -21.32
N THR A 437 -7.88 -5.57 -20.55
CA THR A 437 -6.63 -4.92 -20.95
C THR A 437 -6.04 -5.56 -22.21
N TYR A 438 -6.10 -6.88 -22.32
CA TYR A 438 -5.70 -7.61 -23.51
C TYR A 438 -6.53 -7.18 -24.74
N ASN A 439 -7.86 -7.19 -24.63
CA ASN A 439 -8.75 -6.80 -25.71
C ASN A 439 -8.51 -5.35 -26.17
N LEU A 440 -8.36 -4.42 -25.23
CA LEU A 440 -8.03 -3.02 -25.54
C LEU A 440 -6.67 -2.90 -26.25
N ARG A 441 -5.68 -3.69 -25.83
CA ARG A 441 -4.36 -3.69 -26.46
C ARG A 441 -4.42 -4.19 -27.91
N ILE A 442 -5.18 -5.26 -28.18
CA ILE A 442 -5.41 -5.76 -29.55
C ILE A 442 -6.15 -4.71 -30.40
N GLN A 443 -7.21 -4.11 -29.88
CA GLN A 443 -7.95 -3.07 -30.59
C GLN A 443 -7.07 -1.86 -30.95
N MET A 444 -6.25 -1.38 -29.99
CA MET A 444 -5.28 -0.31 -30.27
C MET A 444 -4.29 -0.71 -31.36
N TYR A 445 -3.84 -1.97 -31.33
CA TYR A 445 -2.92 -2.47 -32.34
C TYR A 445 -3.57 -2.57 -33.74
N ASP A 446 -4.79 -3.13 -33.86
CA ASP A 446 -5.48 -3.27 -35.14
C ASP A 446 -5.75 -1.89 -35.77
N LYS A 447 -6.04 -0.86 -34.99
CA LYS A 447 -6.19 0.52 -35.46
C LYS A 447 -4.86 1.11 -35.96
N LEU A 448 -3.76 0.85 -35.25
CA LEU A 448 -2.43 1.30 -35.66
C LEU A 448 -1.98 0.67 -36.98
N LYS A 449 -2.34 -0.58 -37.24
CA LYS A 449 -2.02 -1.29 -38.48
C LYS A 449 -2.70 -0.65 -39.71
N ASN A 450 -3.90 -0.13 -39.51
CA ASN A 450 -4.71 0.47 -40.59
C ASN A 450 -4.39 1.96 -40.84
N SER A 451 -3.65 2.61 -39.90
CA SER A 451 -3.25 4.01 -40.06
C SER A 451 -2.02 4.14 -40.96
N LYS A 452 -2.14 4.92 -42.04
CA LYS A 452 -1.07 5.13 -43.05
C LYS A 452 0.08 6.02 -42.56
N ILE A 453 -0.02 6.71 -41.41
CA ILE A 453 0.92 7.74 -40.98
C ILE A 453 1.31 7.52 -39.53
N ILE A 454 2.39 6.78 -39.29
CA ILE A 454 3.02 6.72 -37.96
C ILE A 454 4.26 7.63 -37.98
N ASN A 455 4.10 8.89 -37.54
CA ASN A 455 5.23 9.78 -37.29
C ASN A 455 5.93 9.40 -35.97
N GLU A 456 7.26 9.60 -35.86
CA GLU A 456 8.04 9.24 -34.65
C GLU A 456 7.48 9.80 -33.34
N LYS A 457 6.88 11.00 -33.37
CA LYS A 457 6.18 11.59 -32.20
C LYS A 457 4.90 10.85 -31.84
N SER A 458 4.18 10.31 -32.80
CA SER A 458 2.96 9.53 -32.58
C SER A 458 3.29 8.15 -32.01
N GLU A 459 4.35 7.49 -32.48
CA GLU A 459 4.83 6.20 -32.00
C GLU A 459 5.16 6.21 -30.51
N SER A 460 5.99 7.18 -30.07
CA SER A 460 6.35 7.34 -28.66
C SER A 460 5.14 7.57 -27.74
N ASN A 461 4.15 8.35 -28.23
CA ASN A 461 2.93 8.65 -27.50
C ASN A 461 2.02 7.42 -27.39
N ILE A 462 1.88 6.65 -28.46
CA ILE A 462 1.08 5.42 -28.50
C ILE A 462 1.70 4.35 -27.60
N LEU A 463 3.03 4.13 -27.68
CA LEU A 463 3.74 3.22 -26.79
C LEU A 463 3.56 3.60 -25.32
N SER A 464 3.58 4.89 -24.99
CA SER A 464 3.28 5.37 -23.65
C SER A 464 1.86 5.04 -23.21
N ARG A 465 0.87 5.17 -24.09
CA ARG A 465 -0.54 4.82 -23.80
C ARG A 465 -0.72 3.32 -23.60
N ILE A 466 -0.12 2.49 -24.46
CA ILE A 466 -0.15 1.03 -24.33
C ILE A 466 0.54 0.56 -23.03
N ASN A 467 1.65 1.17 -22.63
CA ASN A 467 2.44 0.70 -21.50
C ASN A 467 2.04 1.31 -20.16
N ASN A 468 1.47 2.51 -20.12
CA ASN A 468 1.14 3.20 -18.90
C ASN A 468 -0.38 3.33 -18.71
N ASP A 469 -1.12 3.80 -19.72
CA ASP A 469 -2.56 4.06 -19.56
C ASP A 469 -3.37 2.77 -19.45
N LEU A 470 -3.04 1.73 -20.24
CA LEU A 470 -3.67 0.42 -20.09
C LEU A 470 -3.39 -0.22 -18.72
N VAL A 471 -2.20 0.00 -18.16
CA VAL A 471 -1.89 -0.48 -16.80
C VAL A 471 -2.75 0.25 -15.76
N ASN A 472 -2.97 1.55 -15.90
CA ASN A 472 -3.85 2.30 -15.00
C ASN A 472 -5.31 1.82 -15.09
N VAL A 473 -5.79 1.51 -16.30
CA VAL A 473 -7.13 0.92 -16.51
C VAL A 473 -7.24 -0.46 -15.86
N ARG A 474 -6.24 -1.30 -16.05
CA ARG A 474 -6.15 -2.62 -15.42
C ARG A 474 -6.20 -2.51 -13.89
N ASP A 475 -5.32 -1.70 -13.31
CA ASP A 475 -5.19 -1.55 -11.86
C ASP A 475 -6.48 -0.97 -11.25
N PHE A 476 -7.19 -0.12 -11.98
CA PHE A 476 -8.51 0.36 -11.57
C PHE A 476 -9.54 -0.77 -11.46
N ILE A 477 -9.68 -1.61 -12.48
CA ILE A 477 -10.64 -2.72 -12.47
C ILE A 477 -10.22 -3.76 -11.42
N MET A 478 -8.93 -4.11 -11.40
CA MET A 478 -8.40 -5.19 -10.56
C MET A 478 -8.45 -4.88 -9.05
N VAL A 479 -8.14 -3.63 -8.68
CA VAL A 479 -7.95 -3.23 -7.27
C VAL A 479 -8.98 -2.22 -6.83
N HIS A 480 -9.05 -1.06 -7.51
CA HIS A 480 -9.79 0.09 -6.99
C HIS A 480 -11.30 -0.08 -7.04
N ALA A 481 -11.86 -0.71 -8.07
CA ALA A 481 -13.31 -0.91 -8.19
C ALA A 481 -13.85 -1.81 -7.08
N SER A 482 -13.21 -2.96 -6.85
CA SER A 482 -13.58 -3.88 -5.77
C SER A 482 -13.29 -3.30 -4.38
N GLU A 483 -12.17 -2.57 -4.23
CA GLU A 483 -11.80 -1.94 -2.97
C GLU A 483 -12.80 -0.85 -2.55
N ILE A 484 -13.20 0.04 -3.47
CA ILE A 484 -14.19 1.09 -3.19
C ILE A 484 -15.51 0.47 -2.74
N PHE A 485 -16.01 -0.53 -3.46
CA PHE A 485 -17.24 -1.22 -3.10
C PHE A 485 -17.16 -1.87 -1.72
N ALA A 486 -16.10 -2.65 -1.46
CA ALA A 486 -15.90 -3.32 -0.18
C ALA A 486 -15.81 -2.34 0.99
N GLN A 487 -15.11 -1.20 0.80
CA GLN A 487 -14.95 -0.20 1.87
C GLN A 487 -16.28 0.53 2.16
N LEU A 488 -17.05 0.91 1.13
CA LEU A 488 -18.37 1.51 1.31
C LEU A 488 -19.31 0.54 2.05
N LEU A 489 -19.35 -0.70 1.59
CA LEU A 489 -20.16 -1.74 2.24
C LEU A 489 -19.72 -1.98 3.69
N SER A 490 -18.42 -2.06 3.95
CA SER A 490 -17.88 -2.24 5.30
C SER A 490 -18.27 -1.10 6.24
N ILE A 491 -18.16 0.16 5.79
CA ILE A 491 -18.56 1.33 6.62
C ILE A 491 -20.05 1.25 6.94
N THR A 492 -20.90 1.02 5.93
CA THR A 492 -22.36 0.99 6.14
C THR A 492 -22.77 -0.16 7.06
N LEU A 493 -22.22 -1.36 6.86
CA LEU A 493 -22.52 -2.53 7.71
C LEU A 493 -22.05 -2.31 9.17
N VAL A 494 -20.83 -1.81 9.35
CA VAL A 494 -20.32 -1.55 10.71
C VAL A 494 -21.17 -0.50 11.43
N LEU A 495 -21.58 0.58 10.75
CA LEU A 495 -22.45 1.58 11.37
C LEU A 495 -23.83 1.01 11.74
N ILE A 496 -24.41 0.16 10.89
CA ILE A 496 -25.67 -0.53 11.18
C ILE A 496 -25.49 -1.46 12.40
N LEU A 497 -24.42 -2.24 12.45
CA LEU A 497 -24.18 -3.17 13.56
C LEU A 497 -23.89 -2.44 14.88
N ILE A 498 -23.15 -1.31 14.86
CA ILE A 498 -22.97 -0.50 16.08
C ILE A 498 -24.32 0.05 16.55
N TRP A 499 -25.18 0.56 15.63
CA TRP A 499 -26.50 1.05 15.96
C TRP A 499 -27.41 -0.02 16.60
N THR A 500 -27.39 -1.23 16.06
CA THR A 500 -28.17 -2.36 16.61
C THR A 500 -27.59 -2.90 17.91
N THR A 501 -26.33 -2.62 18.23
CA THR A 501 -25.69 -3.06 19.48
C THR A 501 -26.01 -2.09 20.62
N ASP A 502 -25.71 -0.79 20.44
CA ASP A 502 -26.14 0.29 21.35
C ASP A 502 -26.27 1.60 20.58
N TRP A 503 -27.46 2.17 20.51
CA TRP A 503 -27.71 3.39 19.74
C TRP A 503 -27.04 4.64 20.34
N ARG A 504 -26.83 4.69 21.65
CA ARG A 504 -26.20 5.83 22.35
C ARG A 504 -24.72 5.96 22.00
N LEU A 505 -23.98 4.88 22.12
CA LEU A 505 -22.58 4.85 21.75
C LEU A 505 -22.38 4.99 20.23
N SER A 506 -23.38 4.61 19.42
CA SER A 506 -23.31 4.74 17.96
C SER A 506 -23.26 6.20 17.50
N ILE A 507 -23.88 7.15 18.23
CA ILE A 507 -23.85 8.57 17.90
C ILE A 507 -22.40 9.08 17.80
N ILE A 508 -21.51 8.62 18.69
CA ILE A 508 -20.09 9.00 18.69
C ILE A 508 -19.45 8.61 17.33
N TYR A 509 -19.81 7.45 16.79
CA TYR A 509 -19.29 6.99 15.50
C TYR A 509 -19.89 7.72 14.31
N PHE A 510 -21.19 8.03 14.35
CA PHE A 510 -21.83 8.82 13.30
C PHE A 510 -21.23 10.24 13.18
N ILE A 511 -20.80 10.82 14.29
CA ILE A 511 -20.10 12.12 14.32
C ILE A 511 -18.64 11.95 13.87
N ALA A 512 -17.96 10.89 14.30
CA ALA A 512 -16.54 10.67 14.00
C ALA A 512 -16.28 10.39 12.52
N VAL A 513 -17.15 9.64 11.83
CA VAL A 513 -16.95 9.25 10.42
C VAL A 513 -16.87 10.48 9.48
N PRO A 514 -17.78 11.46 9.50
CA PRO A 514 -17.64 12.67 8.69
C PRO A 514 -16.39 13.48 9.03
N ILE A 515 -16.03 13.60 10.32
CA ILE A 515 -14.81 14.30 10.75
C ILE A 515 -13.57 13.65 10.12
N TYR A 516 -13.47 12.32 10.16
CA TYR A 516 -12.38 11.60 9.51
C TYR A 516 -12.35 11.84 8.00
N ALA A 517 -13.51 11.75 7.34
CA ALA A 517 -13.61 11.94 5.90
C ALA A 517 -13.15 13.35 5.47
N ILE A 518 -13.57 14.39 6.20
CA ILE A 518 -13.19 15.79 5.93
C ILE A 518 -11.69 15.99 6.15
N CYS A 519 -11.15 15.51 7.29
CA CYS A 519 -9.72 15.61 7.59
C CYS A 519 -8.87 14.91 6.51
N PHE A 520 -9.21 13.69 6.15
CA PHE A 520 -8.45 12.94 5.16
C PHE A 520 -8.55 13.56 3.76
N TYR A 521 -9.71 14.05 3.37
CA TYR A 521 -9.89 14.74 2.10
C TYR A 521 -9.02 16.00 2.00
N HIS A 522 -8.99 16.80 3.06
CA HIS A 522 -8.18 18.03 3.08
C HIS A 522 -6.67 17.76 2.94
N PHE A 523 -6.14 16.79 3.68
CA PHE A 523 -4.72 16.44 3.63
C PHE A 523 -4.35 15.76 2.30
N ASP A 524 -5.21 14.92 1.73
CA ASP A 524 -4.97 14.27 0.43
C ASP A 524 -4.95 15.30 -0.71
N ALA A 525 -5.87 16.26 -0.71
CA ALA A 525 -5.94 17.31 -1.72
C ALA A 525 -4.66 18.17 -1.75
N ASN A 526 -4.09 18.51 -0.60
CA ASN A 526 -2.86 19.29 -0.51
C ASN A 526 -1.62 18.45 -0.91
N SER A 527 -1.58 17.19 -0.52
CA SER A 527 -0.54 16.25 -0.95
C SER A 527 -0.51 16.10 -2.47
N LYS A 528 -1.68 16.03 -3.11
CA LYS A 528 -1.82 15.83 -4.55
C LYS A 528 -1.21 16.95 -5.38
N LYS A 529 -1.45 18.21 -5.03
CA LYS A 529 -0.85 19.37 -5.74
C LYS A 529 0.68 19.30 -5.78
N SER A 530 1.29 19.01 -4.63
CA SER A 530 2.76 18.88 -4.55
C SER A 530 3.26 17.64 -5.28
N TYR A 531 2.47 16.55 -5.30
CA TYR A 531 2.80 15.32 -6.01
C TYR A 531 2.78 15.50 -7.54
N GLU A 532 1.81 16.25 -8.08
CA GLU A 532 1.74 16.57 -9.51
C GLU A 532 2.99 17.33 -9.98
N VAL A 533 3.41 18.35 -9.22
CA VAL A 533 4.66 19.09 -9.52
C VAL A 533 5.88 18.16 -9.43
N HIS A 534 5.94 17.29 -8.43
CA HIS A 534 7.01 16.30 -8.32
C HIS A 534 7.06 15.35 -9.53
N GLN A 535 5.91 14.90 -10.05
CA GLN A 535 5.87 14.04 -11.24
C GLN A 535 6.30 14.78 -12.52
N GLU A 536 5.94 16.06 -12.65
CA GLU A 536 6.40 16.91 -13.75
C GLU A 536 7.93 17.07 -13.73
N LEU A 537 8.50 17.35 -12.56
CA LEU A 537 9.96 17.45 -12.40
C LEU A 537 10.68 16.12 -12.69
N LEU A 538 10.08 14.98 -12.32
CA LEU A 538 10.62 13.68 -12.71
C LEU A 538 10.59 13.47 -14.22
N GLY A 539 9.55 13.95 -14.90
CA GLY A 539 9.46 13.95 -16.36
C GLY A 539 10.55 14.79 -17.00
N ASN A 540 10.79 16.01 -16.48
CA ASN A 540 11.85 16.91 -16.93
C ASN A 540 13.24 16.30 -16.72
N LEU A 541 13.47 15.65 -15.55
CA LEU A 541 14.71 14.94 -15.28
C LEU A 541 14.95 13.80 -16.28
N MET A 542 13.89 13.08 -16.67
CA MET A 542 14.00 12.02 -17.68
C MET A 542 14.39 12.59 -19.04
N GLY A 543 13.78 13.69 -19.47
CA GLY A 543 14.16 14.39 -20.70
C GLY A 543 15.62 14.82 -20.67
N PHE A 544 16.04 15.51 -19.61
CA PHE A 544 17.43 15.94 -19.41
C PHE A 544 18.44 14.78 -19.50
N LYS A 545 18.15 13.68 -18.77
CA LYS A 545 19.03 12.50 -18.83
C LYS A 545 19.11 11.86 -20.19
N ARG A 546 17.99 11.82 -20.91
CA ARG A 546 17.94 11.28 -22.28
C ARG A 546 18.86 12.10 -23.18
N ASP A 547 18.71 13.43 -23.15
CA ASP A 547 19.54 14.33 -23.96
C ASP A 547 21.02 14.17 -23.62
N CYS A 548 21.37 14.00 -22.32
CA CYS A 548 22.74 13.74 -21.89
C CYS A 548 23.29 12.38 -22.37
N LEU A 549 22.48 11.32 -22.34
CA LEU A 549 22.90 9.98 -22.77
C LEU A 549 23.00 9.87 -24.29
N GLU A 550 22.11 10.53 -25.05
CA GLU A 550 22.16 10.61 -26.52
C GLU A 550 23.41 11.40 -27.00
N ASN A 551 23.81 12.42 -26.24
CA ASN A 551 24.98 13.24 -26.55
C ASN A 551 26.22 12.92 -25.68
N HIS A 552 26.29 11.72 -25.11
CA HIS A 552 27.32 11.32 -24.13
C HIS A 552 28.74 11.52 -24.66
N GLU A 553 29.04 11.12 -25.89
CA GLU A 553 30.35 11.28 -26.51
C GLU A 553 30.73 12.76 -26.69
N LEU A 554 29.78 13.58 -27.14
CA LEU A 554 29.98 15.00 -27.34
C LEU A 554 30.26 15.72 -26.01
N ILE A 555 29.57 15.36 -24.94
CA ILE A 555 29.79 15.89 -23.59
C ILE A 555 31.20 15.54 -23.10
N ARG A 556 31.66 14.30 -23.33
CA ARG A 556 33.02 13.86 -22.96
C ARG A 556 34.09 14.56 -23.79
N LEU A 557 33.94 14.64 -25.10
CA LEU A 557 34.88 15.27 -26.01
C LEU A 557 35.07 16.76 -25.66
N LYS A 558 33.99 17.42 -25.20
CA LYS A 558 34.02 18.84 -24.80
C LYS A 558 34.38 19.06 -23.32
N ASN A 559 34.67 18.00 -22.56
CA ASN A 559 34.93 18.02 -21.11
C ASN A 559 33.85 18.81 -20.30
N GLN A 560 32.56 18.61 -20.67
CA GLN A 560 31.41 19.32 -20.06
C GLN A 560 30.73 18.51 -18.95
N GLN A 561 31.30 17.39 -18.47
CA GLN A 561 30.73 16.52 -17.49
C GLN A 561 30.37 17.25 -16.19
N GLU A 562 31.27 18.08 -15.67
CA GLU A 562 31.06 18.85 -14.43
C GLU A 562 29.88 19.84 -14.55
N ASN A 563 29.73 20.50 -15.69
CA ASN A 563 28.62 21.45 -15.93
C ASN A 563 27.29 20.72 -15.98
N VAL A 564 27.23 19.60 -16.71
CA VAL A 564 26.04 18.76 -16.83
C VAL A 564 25.65 18.10 -15.48
N GLU A 565 26.66 17.71 -14.68
CA GLU A 565 26.42 17.23 -13.29
C GLU A 565 25.89 18.33 -12.38
N SER A 566 26.36 19.59 -12.54
CA SER A 566 25.83 20.73 -11.78
C SER A 566 24.35 20.98 -12.10
N ASP A 567 24.00 20.99 -13.39
CA ASP A 567 22.61 21.17 -13.83
C ASP A 567 21.72 20.01 -13.34
N PHE A 568 22.23 18.78 -13.44
CA PHE A 568 21.55 17.61 -12.88
C PHE A 568 21.30 17.73 -11.37
N LYS A 569 22.30 18.23 -10.62
CA LYS A 569 22.23 18.40 -9.17
C LYS A 569 21.11 19.37 -8.77
N THR A 570 20.95 20.46 -9.52
CA THR A 570 19.88 21.45 -9.26
C THR A 570 18.50 20.85 -9.46
N ILE A 571 18.25 20.17 -10.60
CA ILE A 571 16.98 19.50 -10.90
C ILE A 571 16.68 18.40 -9.86
N ASN A 572 17.70 17.60 -9.52
CA ASN A 572 17.54 16.51 -8.55
C ASN A 572 17.22 17.02 -7.14
N PHE A 573 17.79 18.18 -6.76
CA PHE A 573 17.50 18.84 -5.49
C PHE A 573 16.07 19.39 -5.43
N GLU A 574 15.56 19.97 -6.51
CA GLU A 574 14.17 20.40 -6.60
C GLU A 574 13.20 19.21 -6.47
N ILE A 575 13.51 18.08 -7.12
CA ILE A 575 12.72 16.84 -7.00
C ILE A 575 12.67 16.38 -5.55
N LYS A 576 13.80 16.37 -4.84
CA LYS A 576 13.86 16.03 -3.43
C LYS A 576 12.94 16.94 -2.61
N ASN A 577 13.03 18.27 -2.79
CA ASN A 577 12.24 19.23 -2.02
C ASN A 577 10.74 19.11 -2.29
N LYS A 578 10.33 18.89 -3.54
CA LYS A 578 8.91 18.70 -3.89
C LYS A 578 8.38 17.35 -3.40
N TYR A 579 9.20 16.31 -3.39
CA TYR A 579 8.84 15.04 -2.78
C TYR A 579 8.62 15.19 -1.27
N THR A 580 9.56 15.80 -0.55
CA THR A 580 9.42 15.98 0.91
C THR A 580 8.20 16.83 1.25
N SER A 581 7.93 17.90 0.50
CA SER A 581 6.72 18.73 0.66
C SER A 581 5.44 17.92 0.44
N SER A 582 5.36 17.14 -0.63
CA SER A 582 4.20 16.27 -0.90
C SER A 582 4.00 15.24 0.20
N ARG A 583 5.10 14.62 0.64
CA ARG A 583 5.06 13.58 1.67
C ARG A 583 4.85 14.13 3.07
N TYR A 584 5.17 15.38 3.33
CA TYR A 584 4.83 16.04 4.59
C TYR A 584 3.31 16.02 4.80
N HIS A 585 2.53 16.50 3.84
CA HIS A 585 1.06 16.50 3.93
C HIS A 585 0.47 15.08 4.01
N SER A 586 0.91 14.16 3.16
CA SER A 586 0.43 12.77 3.23
C SER A 586 0.94 12.01 4.46
N GLY A 587 2.09 12.39 4.98
CA GLY A 587 2.69 11.79 6.18
C GLY A 587 1.95 12.15 7.47
N LEU A 588 1.25 13.29 7.51
CA LEU A 588 0.41 13.72 8.61
C LEU A 588 -0.88 12.88 8.73
N MET A 589 -1.35 12.27 7.64
CA MET A 589 -2.60 11.51 7.64
C MET A 589 -2.58 10.34 8.63
N SER A 590 -1.48 9.60 8.73
CA SER A 590 -1.42 8.43 9.60
C SER A 590 -1.41 8.79 11.09
N PRO A 591 -0.54 9.72 11.58
CA PRO A 591 -0.57 10.19 12.95
C PRO A 591 -1.92 10.79 13.37
N LEU A 592 -2.48 11.65 12.51
CA LEU A 592 -3.77 12.27 12.77
C LEU A 592 -4.91 11.24 12.84
N ALA A 593 -4.90 10.27 11.94
CA ALA A 593 -5.88 9.19 11.98
C ALA A 593 -5.78 8.35 13.25
N THR A 594 -4.56 8.08 13.74
CA THR A 594 -4.35 7.36 15.00
C THR A 594 -4.84 8.19 16.17
N PHE A 595 -4.50 9.48 16.20
CA PHE A 595 -4.97 10.42 17.21
C PHE A 595 -6.51 10.50 17.28
N LEU A 596 -7.17 10.74 16.14
CA LEU A 596 -8.64 10.79 16.09
C LEU A 596 -9.28 9.46 16.52
N THR A 597 -8.66 8.33 16.13
CA THR A 597 -9.14 7.00 16.54
C THR A 597 -9.04 6.80 18.03
N ASN A 598 -7.93 7.18 18.66
CA ASN A 598 -7.75 7.06 20.09
C ASN A 598 -8.65 8.03 20.87
N LEU A 599 -8.79 9.27 20.39
CA LEU A 599 -9.70 10.26 20.97
C LEU A 599 -11.14 9.74 21.01
N ARG A 600 -11.63 9.21 19.88
CA ARG A 600 -12.94 8.56 19.81
C ARG A 600 -13.03 7.39 20.79
N ASN A 601 -12.00 6.52 20.84
CA ASN A 601 -11.99 5.37 21.73
C ASN A 601 -12.06 5.80 23.21
N ILE A 602 -11.35 6.86 23.60
CA ILE A 602 -11.41 7.41 24.97
C ILE A 602 -12.82 7.85 25.31
N ILE A 603 -13.48 8.57 24.39
CA ILE A 603 -14.90 8.99 24.60
C ILE A 603 -15.79 7.74 24.75
N VAL A 604 -15.61 6.73 23.91
CA VAL A 604 -16.37 5.47 23.98
C VAL A 604 -16.07 4.71 25.26
N TYR A 605 -14.83 4.74 25.76
CA TYR A 605 -14.46 4.11 27.03
C TYR A 605 -15.17 4.79 28.19
N ILE A 606 -15.09 6.11 28.29
CA ILE A 606 -15.72 6.85 29.39
C ILE A 606 -17.24 6.66 29.38
N CYS A 607 -17.89 6.91 28.23
CA CYS A 607 -19.34 6.75 28.13
C CYS A 607 -19.78 5.29 28.29
N GLY A 608 -19.02 4.35 27.73
CA GLY A 608 -19.31 2.93 27.82
C GLY A 608 -19.15 2.37 29.24
N ILE A 609 -18.11 2.79 29.96
CA ILE A 609 -17.90 2.42 31.38
C ILE A 609 -19.03 2.99 32.24
N TYR A 610 -19.47 4.24 31.99
CA TYR A 610 -20.61 4.83 32.69
C TYR A 610 -21.89 4.02 32.49
N LEU A 611 -22.19 3.59 31.25
CA LEU A 611 -23.33 2.75 30.97
C LEU A 611 -23.21 1.32 31.56
N LEU A 612 -21.97 0.82 31.65
CA LEU A 612 -21.68 -0.47 32.30
C LEU A 612 -21.93 -0.40 33.83
N MET A 613 -21.52 0.70 34.47
CA MET A 613 -21.77 0.93 35.92
C MET A 613 -23.27 0.98 36.22
N ASN A 614 -24.06 1.59 35.34
CA ASN A 614 -25.51 1.63 35.49
C ASN A 614 -26.20 0.31 35.16
N GLY A 615 -25.46 -0.72 34.74
CA GLY A 615 -26.00 -2.03 34.33
C GLY A 615 -26.77 -2.01 33.01
N GLU A 616 -26.65 -0.94 32.21
CA GLU A 616 -27.41 -0.74 30.97
C GLU A 616 -26.78 -1.45 29.77
N ILE A 617 -25.48 -1.74 29.82
CA ILE A 617 -24.75 -2.52 28.82
C ILE A 617 -23.87 -3.58 29.49
N GLN A 618 -23.54 -4.64 28.72
CA GLN A 618 -22.64 -5.69 29.17
C GLN A 618 -21.20 -5.42 28.67
N LEU A 619 -20.19 -6.00 29.35
CA LEU A 619 -18.77 -5.83 29.01
C LEU A 619 -18.44 -6.26 27.57
N GLY A 620 -19.01 -7.38 27.09
CA GLY A 620 -18.80 -7.83 25.73
C GLY A 620 -19.45 -6.94 24.66
N THR A 621 -20.55 -6.25 24.98
CA THR A 621 -21.13 -5.23 24.08
C THR A 621 -20.22 -4.02 23.94
N LEU A 622 -19.63 -3.55 25.04
CA LEU A 622 -18.64 -2.48 25.01
C LEU A 622 -17.41 -2.88 24.17
N LEU A 623 -16.87 -4.08 24.38
CA LEU A 623 -15.75 -4.60 23.61
C LEU A 623 -16.07 -4.68 22.12
N THR A 624 -17.25 -5.17 21.76
CA THR A 624 -17.75 -5.23 20.36
C THR A 624 -17.69 -3.86 19.69
N ILE A 625 -18.21 -2.84 20.34
CA ILE A 625 -18.25 -1.46 19.83
C ILE A 625 -16.82 -0.93 19.64
N ILE A 626 -15.90 -1.21 20.56
CA ILE A 626 -14.48 -0.82 20.45
C ILE A 626 -13.81 -1.47 19.24
N ILE A 627 -14.04 -2.78 19.02
CA ILE A 627 -13.49 -3.50 17.86
C ILE A 627 -14.07 -2.92 16.55
N TYR A 628 -15.37 -2.67 16.48
CA TYR A 628 -15.99 -2.02 15.32
C TYR A 628 -15.38 -0.64 15.04
N GLY A 629 -15.07 0.10 16.08
CA GLY A 629 -14.41 1.39 15.93
C GLY A 629 -13.04 1.30 15.24
N LYS A 630 -12.25 0.29 15.57
CA LYS A 630 -10.97 0.04 14.90
C LYS A 630 -11.17 -0.37 13.43
N LEU A 631 -12.22 -1.17 13.16
CA LEU A 631 -12.56 -1.60 11.80
C LEU A 631 -13.01 -0.45 10.89
N LEU A 632 -13.59 0.65 11.40
CA LEU A 632 -14.01 1.80 10.59
C LEU A 632 -12.85 2.65 10.05
N THR A 633 -11.77 2.77 10.78
CA THR A 633 -10.67 3.68 10.44
C THR A 633 -9.96 3.31 9.12
N THR A 634 -9.73 2.02 8.89
CA THR A 634 -9.06 1.52 7.67
C THR A 634 -9.88 1.72 6.39
N PRO A 635 -11.17 1.39 6.34
CA PRO A 635 -12.03 1.68 5.19
C PRO A 635 -12.07 3.15 4.78
N ILE A 636 -12.18 4.06 5.73
CA ILE A 636 -12.24 5.51 5.44
C ILE A 636 -10.92 5.99 4.80
N LYS A 637 -9.76 5.57 5.35
CA LYS A 637 -8.45 5.87 4.76
C LYS A 637 -8.31 5.33 3.34
N LYS A 638 -8.78 4.11 3.09
CA LYS A 638 -8.68 3.47 1.77
C LYS A 638 -9.60 4.13 0.75
N LEU A 639 -10.82 4.51 1.13
CA LEU A 639 -11.74 5.23 0.25
C LEU A 639 -11.16 6.54 -0.25
N THR A 640 -10.63 7.39 0.65
CA THR A 640 -10.01 8.66 0.27
C THR A 640 -8.83 8.45 -0.70
N ALA A 641 -7.97 7.49 -0.44
CA ALA A 641 -6.86 7.15 -1.34
C ALA A 641 -7.34 6.65 -2.71
N SER A 642 -8.44 5.88 -2.76
CA SER A 642 -8.99 5.33 -4.00
C SER A 642 -9.64 6.37 -4.89
N LEU A 643 -10.19 7.46 -4.34
CA LEU A 643 -10.77 8.56 -5.13
C LEU A 643 -9.76 9.20 -6.10
N THR A 644 -8.52 9.34 -5.66
CA THR A 644 -7.41 9.85 -6.50
C THR A 644 -7.10 8.90 -7.67
N SER A 645 -7.14 7.60 -7.40
CA SER A 645 -6.90 6.57 -8.41
C SER A 645 -8.02 6.52 -9.46
N VAL A 646 -9.27 6.80 -9.07
CA VAL A 646 -10.40 6.92 -10.00
C VAL A 646 -10.16 8.02 -11.03
N GLN A 647 -9.69 9.21 -10.60
CA GLN A 647 -9.43 10.33 -11.51
C GLN A 647 -8.30 10.04 -12.51
N THR A 648 -7.20 9.44 -12.04
CA THR A 648 -6.07 9.06 -12.90
C THR A 648 -6.48 7.99 -13.90
N SER A 649 -7.24 6.98 -13.46
CA SER A 649 -7.73 5.91 -14.32
C SER A 649 -8.74 6.42 -15.36
N TYR A 650 -9.63 7.33 -14.96
CA TYR A 650 -10.56 7.97 -15.89
C TYR A 650 -9.82 8.70 -17.01
N SER A 651 -8.78 9.48 -16.68
CA SER A 651 -7.97 10.17 -17.69
C SER A 651 -7.22 9.19 -18.60
N SER A 652 -6.79 8.05 -18.08
CA SER A 652 -6.13 7.00 -18.85
C SER A 652 -7.11 6.27 -19.80
N VAL A 653 -8.32 5.98 -19.32
CA VAL A 653 -9.41 5.43 -20.15
C VAL A 653 -9.70 6.34 -21.33
N LYS A 654 -9.85 7.65 -21.06
CA LYS A 654 -10.10 8.64 -22.12
C LYS A 654 -9.00 8.63 -23.18
N ARG A 655 -7.71 8.65 -22.77
CA ARG A 655 -6.57 8.63 -23.72
C ARG A 655 -6.48 7.32 -24.52
N VAL A 656 -6.89 6.19 -23.94
CA VAL A 656 -6.95 4.91 -24.65
C VAL A 656 -8.03 4.93 -25.73
N PHE A 657 -9.22 5.43 -25.39
CA PHE A 657 -10.31 5.55 -26.40
C PHE A 657 -10.01 6.58 -27.49
N GLU A 658 -9.32 7.68 -27.18
CA GLU A 658 -8.83 8.62 -28.21
C GLU A 658 -7.98 7.93 -29.28
N VAL A 659 -7.16 6.94 -28.91
CA VAL A 659 -6.36 6.17 -29.89
C VAL A 659 -7.24 5.24 -30.71
N ILE A 660 -8.24 4.63 -30.08
CA ILE A 660 -9.13 3.67 -30.78
C ILE A 660 -10.05 4.39 -31.78
N GLU A 661 -10.42 5.64 -31.53
CA GLU A 661 -11.42 6.39 -32.30
C GLU A 661 -10.83 7.39 -33.31
N ASN A 662 -9.85 8.20 -32.90
CA ASN A 662 -9.38 9.31 -33.75
C ASN A 662 -8.38 8.92 -34.85
N TYR A 663 -8.04 7.64 -34.98
CA TYR A 663 -7.22 7.17 -36.10
C TYR A 663 -8.04 6.76 -37.33
N ASP A 664 -9.37 7.00 -37.34
CA ASP A 664 -10.24 6.79 -38.51
C ASP A 664 -10.44 8.07 -39.38
N GLU A 665 -10.01 9.27 -38.89
CA GLU A 665 -10.36 10.56 -39.52
C GLU A 665 -9.21 11.31 -40.21
N GLU A 666 -7.97 10.74 -40.25
CA GLU A 666 -6.85 11.27 -41.05
C GLU A 666 -6.25 10.17 -41.96
#